data_07c1bc5ff2a02febd6f6ab30afecd34c
#
_entry.id   07c1bc5ff2a02febd6f6ab30afecd34c
#
_cell.length_a   1.000
_cell.length_b   1.000
_cell.length_c   1.000
_cell.angle_alpha   90.00
_cell.angle_beta   90.00
_cell.angle_gamma   90.00
#
_symmetry.space_group_name_H-M   'P 1'
#
loop_
_entity.id
_entity.type
_entity.pdbx_description
1 polymer ?
#
loop_
_entity_poly.entity_id
_entity_poly.type
_entity_poly.pdbx_seq_one_letter_code
_entity_poly.pdbx_strand_id
1 'polypeptide(L)'
;MSNQARHRMSELMGQIRDHQFKYYVLDAPTVTDAEFDALLKELTAIEAKHPELREADSPTQHVGGGFATQFEQRDHIEKMMSLDNVFDTEELSSWFDRVEKEVPKPFYLCELKVDGLAINLTYEKGQLVRGLTRGNGVTGEDVTLNVKTIKNLPHALKGDKTPDLIEVRGEVFFPIAAFNELNESLEESGKALFANPRNGAAGSLRQKDPRVTASRPLSVVVHGVGAKEGISFESQSDAYEVLASLGLPTSDRFKVCKSRAEVEKFVKYYEEHRHDVEHEIDGVVIKVDSMSEQAQLGFTSRAPKWAIAFKYPPEEVTTKLLDIKVSIGRTGRVTPFAFMEPVKVAGSTVTNATLHNAEEIVRKGVLIGDVVVIRKAGDVIPEVLGPVIERRTGTERAFVMPTNCPECGSKLRAMSEADVDIRCPNTQSCPAQLRERIYYIGSRAALDIDVLGYEAAVALLESKIIMDESDLFALNEAKLAKSDFFMKKDGTAGANVTKLLAALEQAKKQPLWRTLVALSIRHVGPTAAQALATNFASIAKISTSSAEELAAVDGVGSTIAQSIVEWFAVDWHREIIRKWDAAGVTVVQQEVAALPQTLAGLTFVVTGGLESFTRDGISETITGHGGKAASAVSKKTDYVLVGTDPGSKLAKAQALGVPVIDEARFKQLLNGLA
;
A
#
# COMPACT_ATOMS: atom_id res chain seq x y z
N MET A 1 25.46 -39.36 -0.26
CA MET A 1 26.33 -38.23 -0.69
C MET A 1 25.51 -37.00 -1.12
N SER A 2 24.46 -37.12 -1.91
CA SER A 2 23.63 -35.98 -2.34
C SER A 2 22.93 -35.23 -1.18
N ASN A 3 22.41 -35.90 -0.16
CA ASN A 3 21.76 -35.26 0.99
C ASN A 3 22.73 -34.43 1.86
N GLN A 4 23.96 -34.87 2.01
CA GLN A 4 24.97 -34.15 2.79
C GLN A 4 25.47 -32.88 2.05
N ALA A 5 25.61 -32.96 0.73
CA ALA A 5 25.95 -31.78 -0.09
C ALA A 5 24.81 -30.76 -0.07
N ARG A 6 23.56 -31.19 -0.19
CA ARG A 6 22.39 -30.29 -0.10
C ARG A 6 22.30 -29.59 1.25
N HIS A 7 22.49 -30.32 2.35
CA HIS A 7 22.47 -29.75 3.69
C HIS A 7 23.58 -28.70 3.85
N ARG A 8 24.82 -29.03 3.41
CA ARG A 8 25.95 -28.09 3.52
C ARG A 8 25.76 -26.85 2.64
N MET A 9 25.18 -26.99 1.44
CA MET A 9 24.84 -25.85 0.58
C MET A 9 23.83 -24.92 1.26
N SER A 10 22.74 -25.46 1.81
CA SER A 10 21.73 -24.68 2.52
C SER A 10 22.31 -23.92 3.71
N GLU A 11 23.19 -24.57 4.49
CA GLU A 11 23.89 -23.94 5.61
C GLU A 11 24.79 -22.79 5.13
N LEU A 12 25.60 -23.01 4.10
CA LEU A 12 26.50 -21.99 3.55
C LEU A 12 25.72 -20.81 2.96
N MET A 13 24.63 -21.07 2.24
CA MET A 13 23.76 -20.01 1.70
C MET A 13 23.18 -19.16 2.83
N GLY A 14 22.74 -19.79 3.92
CA GLY A 14 22.25 -19.07 5.11
C GLY A 14 23.33 -18.20 5.75
N GLN A 15 24.52 -18.74 5.98
CA GLN A 15 25.67 -18.02 6.56
C GLN A 15 26.10 -16.84 5.67
N ILE A 16 26.26 -17.05 4.36
CA ILE A 16 26.66 -15.99 3.42
C ILE A 16 25.62 -14.88 3.39
N ARG A 17 24.32 -15.20 3.33
CA ARG A 17 23.23 -14.19 3.36
C ARG A 17 23.22 -13.40 4.67
N ASP A 18 23.44 -14.06 5.82
CA ASP A 18 23.53 -13.38 7.12
C ASP A 18 24.73 -12.43 7.19
N HIS A 19 25.90 -12.87 6.71
CA HIS A 19 27.09 -12.02 6.67
C HIS A 19 26.94 -10.86 5.68
N GLN A 20 26.33 -11.08 4.50
CA GLN A 20 25.98 -10.03 3.56
C GLN A 20 25.03 -9.00 4.18
N PHE A 21 24.00 -9.46 4.90
CA PHE A 21 23.07 -8.58 5.60
C PHE A 21 23.78 -7.73 6.67
N LYS A 22 24.63 -8.36 7.50
CA LYS A 22 25.42 -7.66 8.52
C LYS A 22 26.39 -6.65 7.91
N TYR A 23 27.04 -7.00 6.81
CA TYR A 23 27.99 -6.12 6.12
C TYR A 23 27.28 -4.97 5.38
N TYR A 24 26.33 -5.28 4.48
CA TYR A 24 25.75 -4.28 3.60
C TYR A 24 24.59 -3.48 4.20
N VAL A 25 23.90 -4.02 5.22
CA VAL A 25 22.69 -3.41 5.79
C VAL A 25 22.95 -2.85 7.19
N LEU A 26 23.61 -3.63 8.07
CA LEU A 26 23.84 -3.22 9.46
C LEU A 26 25.14 -2.46 9.65
N ASP A 27 26.06 -2.44 8.67
CA ASP A 27 27.42 -1.91 8.77
C ASP A 27 28.18 -2.47 10.00
N ALA A 28 27.94 -3.73 10.32
CA ALA A 28 28.48 -4.44 11.48
C ALA A 28 28.95 -5.84 11.10
N PRO A 29 30.04 -5.95 10.29
CA PRO A 29 30.56 -7.24 9.86
C PRO A 29 31.03 -8.06 11.05
N THR A 30 30.71 -9.35 11.06
CA THR A 30 31.09 -10.31 12.11
C THR A 30 32.17 -11.30 11.66
N VAL A 31 32.56 -11.22 10.38
CA VAL A 31 33.67 -12.01 9.79
C VAL A 31 34.55 -11.08 8.98
N THR A 32 35.80 -11.49 8.77
CA THR A 32 36.75 -10.81 7.88
C THR A 32 36.38 -11.10 6.40
N ASP A 33 36.86 -10.25 5.48
CA ASP A 33 36.66 -10.46 4.02
C ASP A 33 37.25 -11.82 3.58
N ALA A 34 38.37 -12.26 4.17
CA ALA A 34 39.00 -13.54 3.87
C ALA A 34 38.14 -14.74 4.32
N GLU A 35 37.49 -14.64 5.47
CA GLU A 35 36.57 -15.67 5.98
C GLU A 35 35.30 -15.72 5.14
N PHE A 36 34.76 -14.55 4.74
CA PHE A 36 33.60 -14.48 3.84
C PHE A 36 33.93 -15.08 2.48
N ASP A 37 35.07 -14.76 1.89
CA ASP A 37 35.51 -15.31 0.60
C ASP A 37 35.71 -16.82 0.68
N ALA A 38 36.14 -17.37 1.81
CA ALA A 38 36.25 -18.81 2.00
C ALA A 38 34.89 -19.51 1.95
N LEU A 39 33.86 -18.96 2.60
CA LEU A 39 32.50 -19.49 2.54
C LEU A 39 31.93 -19.45 1.12
N LEU A 40 32.15 -18.36 0.40
CA LEU A 40 31.69 -18.21 -0.98
C LEU A 40 32.40 -19.18 -1.93
N LYS A 41 33.69 -19.39 -1.76
CA LYS A 41 34.49 -20.39 -2.52
C LYS A 41 34.01 -21.82 -2.24
N GLU A 42 33.71 -22.15 -0.98
CA GLU A 42 33.22 -23.47 -0.61
C GLU A 42 31.86 -23.73 -1.29
N LEU A 43 30.93 -22.78 -1.21
CA LEU A 43 29.63 -22.87 -1.88
C LEU A 43 29.79 -23.05 -3.39
N THR A 44 30.61 -22.23 -4.03
CA THR A 44 30.90 -22.31 -5.47
C THR A 44 31.46 -23.69 -5.86
N ALA A 45 32.35 -24.26 -5.04
CA ALA A 45 32.94 -25.57 -5.29
C ALA A 45 31.92 -26.71 -5.16
N ILE A 46 30.96 -26.61 -4.24
CA ILE A 46 29.87 -27.59 -4.10
C ILE A 46 28.90 -27.48 -5.27
N GLU A 47 28.53 -26.28 -5.67
CA GLU A 47 27.66 -26.04 -6.84
C GLU A 47 28.27 -26.51 -8.15
N ALA A 48 29.59 -26.38 -8.30
CA ALA A 48 30.31 -26.89 -9.46
C ALA A 48 30.31 -28.43 -9.53
N LYS A 49 30.34 -29.12 -8.35
CA LYS A 49 30.27 -30.58 -8.25
C LYS A 49 28.86 -31.13 -8.37
N HIS A 50 27.86 -30.32 -8.02
CA HIS A 50 26.43 -30.68 -7.98
C HIS A 50 25.57 -29.61 -8.65
N PRO A 51 25.72 -29.40 -9.98
CA PRO A 51 24.97 -28.37 -10.71
C PRO A 51 23.44 -28.53 -10.59
N GLU A 52 22.97 -29.74 -10.37
CA GLU A 52 21.54 -30.09 -10.19
C GLU A 52 20.96 -29.59 -8.86
N LEU A 53 21.84 -29.24 -7.89
CA LEU A 53 21.42 -28.69 -6.60
C LEU A 53 21.49 -27.15 -6.53
N ARG A 54 22.00 -26.49 -7.59
CA ARG A 54 22.15 -25.05 -7.62
C ARG A 54 20.77 -24.39 -7.66
N GLU A 55 20.53 -23.49 -6.73
CA GLU A 55 19.31 -22.69 -6.66
C GLU A 55 19.47 -21.37 -7.45
N ALA A 56 18.38 -20.89 -8.08
CA ALA A 56 18.40 -19.66 -8.88
C ALA A 56 18.73 -18.41 -8.03
N ASP A 57 18.43 -18.45 -6.72
CA ASP A 57 18.68 -17.39 -5.74
C ASP A 57 19.95 -17.60 -4.92
N SER A 58 20.85 -18.51 -5.34
CA SER A 58 22.15 -18.72 -4.67
C SER A 58 22.95 -17.43 -4.61
N PRO A 59 23.61 -17.13 -3.45
CA PRO A 59 24.53 -16.01 -3.34
C PRO A 59 25.66 -15.98 -4.36
N THR A 60 26.00 -17.10 -4.99
CA THR A 60 27.01 -17.19 -6.05
C THR A 60 26.54 -16.63 -7.39
N GLN A 61 25.22 -16.48 -7.59
CA GLN A 61 24.61 -15.98 -8.82
C GLN A 61 24.33 -14.48 -8.78
N HIS A 62 24.47 -13.84 -7.61
CA HIS A 62 24.20 -12.42 -7.43
C HIS A 62 25.41 -11.69 -6.86
N VAL A 63 25.75 -10.54 -7.43
CA VAL A 63 26.76 -9.65 -6.86
C VAL A 63 26.17 -9.02 -5.61
N GLY A 64 26.77 -9.27 -4.44
CA GLY A 64 26.32 -8.67 -3.18
C GLY A 64 26.35 -7.15 -3.24
N GLY A 65 25.27 -6.50 -2.78
CA GLY A 65 25.20 -5.03 -2.57
C GLY A 65 24.20 -4.25 -3.43
N GLY A 66 23.47 -4.87 -4.33
CA GLY A 66 22.38 -4.19 -5.06
C GLY A 66 21.05 -4.30 -4.31
N PHE A 67 20.51 -3.19 -3.78
CA PHE A 67 19.12 -3.16 -3.30
C PHE A 67 18.18 -3.04 -4.49
N ALA A 68 17.05 -3.79 -4.45
CA ALA A 68 16.03 -3.67 -5.47
C ALA A 68 15.47 -2.24 -5.50
N THR A 69 15.38 -1.64 -6.67
CA THR A 69 14.80 -0.29 -6.85
C THR A 69 13.29 -0.26 -6.63
N GLN A 70 12.63 -1.43 -6.61
CA GLN A 70 11.21 -1.63 -6.32
C GLN A 70 11.05 -2.82 -5.37
N PHE A 71 10.03 -2.76 -4.49
CA PHE A 71 9.65 -3.91 -3.68
C PHE A 71 8.94 -4.94 -4.56
N GLU A 72 9.42 -6.18 -4.51
CA GLU A 72 8.77 -7.28 -5.19
C GLU A 72 7.39 -7.53 -4.56
N GLN A 73 6.40 -7.79 -5.38
CA GLN A 73 5.07 -8.20 -4.91
C GLN A 73 5.06 -9.70 -4.69
N ARG A 74 4.61 -10.12 -3.52
CA ARG A 74 4.52 -11.53 -3.13
C ARG A 74 3.16 -11.82 -2.51
N ASP A 75 2.65 -13.02 -2.77
CA ASP A 75 1.39 -13.46 -2.17
C ASP A 75 1.59 -13.91 -0.73
N HIS A 76 0.59 -13.61 0.11
CA HIS A 76 0.47 -14.21 1.44
C HIS A 76 0.06 -15.68 1.30
N ILE A 77 0.58 -16.55 2.16
CA ILE A 77 0.17 -17.97 2.18
C ILE A 77 -1.31 -18.04 2.57
N GLU A 78 -1.71 -17.26 3.58
CA GLU A 78 -3.10 -17.08 3.97
C GLU A 78 -3.49 -15.61 3.88
N LYS A 79 -4.66 -15.31 3.27
CA LYS A 79 -5.15 -13.96 3.05
C LYS A 79 -5.19 -13.13 4.34
N MET A 80 -4.61 -11.93 4.32
CA MET A 80 -4.76 -10.94 5.39
C MET A 80 -6.10 -10.22 5.26
N MET A 81 -6.98 -10.44 6.21
CA MET A 81 -8.32 -9.83 6.23
C MET A 81 -8.29 -8.46 6.92
N SER A 82 -9.24 -7.61 6.57
CA SER A 82 -9.55 -6.40 7.34
C SER A 82 -10.43 -6.75 8.55
N LEU A 83 -10.63 -5.78 9.44
CA LEU A 83 -11.66 -5.85 10.49
C LEU A 83 -12.83 -4.95 10.09
N ASP A 84 -14.05 -5.34 10.44
CA ASP A 84 -15.18 -4.43 10.43
C ASP A 84 -15.05 -3.50 11.64
N ASN A 85 -15.58 -2.27 11.50
CA ASN A 85 -15.48 -1.24 12.52
C ASN A 85 -16.85 -0.99 13.16
N VAL A 86 -16.82 -0.61 14.44
CA VAL A 86 -17.93 -0.01 15.19
C VAL A 86 -17.43 1.24 15.89
N PHE A 87 -18.30 2.24 16.05
CA PHE A 87 -17.93 3.55 16.53
C PHE A 87 -18.65 3.93 17.85
N ASP A 88 -19.64 3.15 18.25
CA ASP A 88 -20.41 3.36 19.47
C ASP A 88 -20.82 2.04 20.12
N THR A 89 -21.40 2.15 21.31
CA THR A 89 -21.83 0.99 22.12
C THR A 89 -23.05 0.30 21.56
N GLU A 90 -23.89 0.94 20.75
CA GLU A 90 -25.08 0.34 20.15
C GLU A 90 -24.66 -0.57 18.99
N GLU A 91 -23.75 -0.11 18.15
CA GLU A 91 -23.14 -0.93 17.09
C GLU A 91 -22.38 -2.12 17.66
N LEU A 92 -21.63 -1.90 18.75
CA LEU A 92 -20.92 -2.97 19.47
C LEU A 92 -21.92 -3.99 20.05
N SER A 93 -23.01 -3.54 20.68
CA SER A 93 -24.07 -4.43 21.19
C SER A 93 -24.70 -5.25 20.08
N SER A 94 -24.95 -4.64 18.93
CA SER A 94 -25.46 -5.33 17.73
C SER A 94 -24.51 -6.42 17.23
N TRP A 95 -23.19 -6.21 17.34
CA TRP A 95 -22.20 -7.22 17.00
C TRP A 95 -22.22 -8.36 18.01
N PHE A 96 -22.27 -8.09 19.32
CA PHE A 96 -22.43 -9.12 20.34
C PHE A 96 -23.66 -9.99 20.11
N ASP A 97 -24.81 -9.39 19.78
CA ASP A 97 -26.04 -10.12 19.53
C ASP A 97 -25.91 -11.09 18.35
N ARG A 98 -25.17 -10.71 17.30
CA ARG A 98 -24.87 -11.60 16.17
C ARG A 98 -23.95 -12.77 16.58
N VAL A 99 -22.90 -12.48 17.35
CA VAL A 99 -21.95 -13.51 17.82
C VAL A 99 -22.64 -14.48 18.77
N GLU A 100 -23.34 -13.97 19.80
CA GLU A 100 -23.94 -14.80 20.85
C GLU A 100 -25.17 -15.61 20.37
N LYS A 101 -25.74 -15.25 19.24
CA LYS A 101 -26.77 -16.05 18.55
C LYS A 101 -26.20 -17.36 18.02
N GLU A 102 -24.96 -17.36 17.53
CA GLU A 102 -24.28 -18.53 16.97
C GLU A 102 -23.43 -19.26 18.02
N VAL A 103 -22.81 -18.51 18.94
CA VAL A 103 -21.94 -19.01 20.03
C VAL A 103 -22.44 -18.47 21.37
N PRO A 104 -23.19 -19.23 22.14
CA PRO A 104 -23.71 -18.76 23.42
C PRO A 104 -22.62 -18.56 24.48
N LYS A 105 -22.53 -17.34 25.04
CA LYS A 105 -21.59 -16.94 26.12
C LYS A 105 -20.12 -17.15 25.77
N PRO A 106 -19.61 -16.60 24.66
CA PRO A 106 -18.20 -16.68 24.30
C PRO A 106 -17.36 -15.86 25.29
N PHE A 107 -16.09 -16.21 25.41
CA PHE A 107 -15.11 -15.33 26.01
C PHE A 107 -14.54 -14.42 24.89
N TYR A 108 -14.23 -13.21 25.27
CA TYR A 108 -13.69 -12.20 24.35
C TYR A 108 -12.27 -11.84 24.76
N LEU A 109 -11.34 -11.86 23.81
CA LEU A 109 -10.05 -11.24 23.98
C LEU A 109 -10.14 -9.78 23.48
N CYS A 110 -9.79 -8.84 24.36
CA CYS A 110 -9.66 -7.41 24.02
C CYS A 110 -8.19 -7.02 23.96
N GLU A 111 -7.78 -6.28 22.96
CA GLU A 111 -6.43 -5.79 22.78
C GLU A 111 -6.43 -4.38 22.22
N LEU A 112 -5.31 -3.66 22.33
CA LEU A 112 -5.17 -2.34 21.77
C LEU A 112 -5.02 -2.41 20.26
N LYS A 113 -5.75 -1.54 19.57
CA LYS A 113 -5.59 -1.35 18.13
C LYS A 113 -4.45 -0.37 17.87
N VAL A 114 -3.26 -0.93 17.67
CA VAL A 114 -2.06 -0.14 17.39
C VAL A 114 -2.20 0.57 16.04
N ASP A 115 -1.88 1.86 16.02
CA ASP A 115 -1.91 2.66 14.80
C ASP A 115 -0.54 2.67 14.12
N GLY A 116 -0.33 1.70 13.22
CA GLY A 116 0.93 1.47 12.53
C GLY A 116 0.75 1.00 11.08
N LEU A 117 1.64 0.12 10.63
CA LEU A 117 1.61 -0.54 9.34
C LEU A 117 1.53 -2.05 9.51
N ALA A 118 0.47 -2.65 9.00
CA ALA A 118 0.25 -4.09 9.08
C ALA A 118 1.35 -4.88 8.34
N ILE A 119 1.85 -5.92 8.98
CA ILE A 119 2.92 -6.78 8.50
C ILE A 119 2.52 -8.26 8.64
N ASN A 120 2.93 -9.08 7.68
CA ASN A 120 2.90 -10.53 7.74
C ASN A 120 4.33 -11.06 7.75
N LEU A 121 4.69 -11.82 8.77
CA LEU A 121 6.02 -12.38 8.99
C LEU A 121 5.95 -13.90 8.85
N THR A 122 6.72 -14.46 7.92
CA THR A 122 6.77 -15.91 7.70
C THR A 122 8.06 -16.48 8.31
N TYR A 123 7.88 -17.44 9.20
CA TYR A 123 8.97 -18.23 9.74
C TYR A 123 8.85 -19.67 9.22
N GLU A 124 9.96 -20.19 8.69
CA GLU A 124 10.10 -21.59 8.27
C GLU A 124 11.19 -22.23 9.11
N LYS A 125 10.87 -23.36 9.74
CA LYS A 125 11.78 -24.08 10.68
C LYS A 125 12.39 -23.13 11.72
N GLY A 126 11.55 -22.22 12.21
CA GLY A 126 11.94 -21.23 13.19
C GLY A 126 12.76 -20.04 12.68
N GLN A 127 13.09 -19.94 11.38
CA GLN A 127 13.85 -18.82 10.81
C GLN A 127 12.93 -17.84 10.09
N LEU A 128 13.14 -16.53 10.30
CA LEU A 128 12.42 -15.48 9.57
C LEU A 128 12.85 -15.46 8.11
N VAL A 129 12.02 -15.98 7.22
CA VAL A 129 12.30 -16.06 5.79
C VAL A 129 11.65 -14.93 5.00
N ARG A 130 10.53 -14.37 5.49
CA ARG A 130 9.79 -13.34 4.74
C ARG A 130 9.06 -12.36 5.66
N GLY A 131 9.02 -11.09 5.22
CA GLY A 131 8.17 -10.05 5.78
C GLY A 131 7.45 -9.31 4.65
N LEU A 132 6.10 -9.34 4.65
CA LEU A 132 5.26 -8.71 3.63
C LEU A 132 4.38 -7.64 4.24
N THR A 133 4.24 -6.50 3.57
CA THR A 133 3.17 -5.54 3.90
C THR A 133 1.82 -6.18 3.59
N ARG A 134 0.73 -5.70 4.20
CA ARG A 134 -0.62 -6.24 3.93
C ARG A 134 -1.01 -6.15 2.46
N GLY A 135 -0.60 -5.07 1.76
CA GLY A 135 -1.01 -4.81 0.38
C GLY A 135 -2.54 -4.79 0.23
N ASN A 136 -3.06 -5.52 -0.75
CA ASN A 136 -4.50 -5.72 -0.97
C ASN A 136 -5.12 -6.86 -0.13
N GLY A 137 -4.31 -7.47 0.75
CA GLY A 137 -4.69 -8.60 1.59
C GLY A 137 -4.39 -9.98 0.97
N VAL A 138 -4.16 -10.05 -0.33
CA VAL A 138 -3.70 -11.27 -1.04
C VAL A 138 -2.22 -11.15 -1.35
N THR A 139 -1.80 -10.01 -1.87
CA THR A 139 -0.43 -9.72 -2.29
C THR A 139 0.10 -8.51 -1.51
N GLY A 140 1.31 -8.59 -0.99
CA GLY A 140 2.01 -7.52 -0.30
C GLY A 140 3.39 -7.24 -0.89
N GLU A 141 3.98 -6.09 -0.51
CA GLU A 141 5.35 -5.75 -0.85
C GLU A 141 6.33 -6.55 0.03
N ASP A 142 7.33 -7.16 -0.57
CA ASP A 142 8.40 -7.85 0.16
C ASP A 142 9.36 -6.83 0.81
N VAL A 143 9.23 -6.68 2.10
CA VAL A 143 10.05 -5.79 2.94
C VAL A 143 10.95 -6.58 3.90
N THR A 144 11.28 -7.82 3.55
CA THR A 144 12.03 -8.74 4.40
C THR A 144 13.34 -8.14 4.95
N LEU A 145 14.12 -7.49 4.08
CA LEU A 145 15.37 -6.87 4.50
C LEU A 145 15.15 -5.72 5.50
N ASN A 146 14.05 -4.98 5.32
CA ASN A 146 13.69 -3.86 6.18
C ASN A 146 13.20 -4.35 7.55
N VAL A 147 12.29 -5.33 7.60
CA VAL A 147 11.80 -5.86 8.89
C VAL A 147 12.91 -6.52 9.70
N LYS A 148 13.91 -7.15 9.07
CA LYS A 148 15.07 -7.71 9.74
C LYS A 148 15.94 -6.66 10.46
N THR A 149 15.76 -5.37 10.18
CA THR A 149 16.45 -4.30 10.91
C THR A 149 15.76 -3.91 12.21
N ILE A 150 14.51 -4.35 12.44
CA ILE A 150 13.72 -3.98 13.61
C ILE A 150 14.24 -4.75 14.84
N LYS A 151 14.70 -4.02 15.84
CA LYS A 151 15.47 -4.59 16.97
C LYS A 151 14.70 -5.58 17.83
N ASN A 152 13.38 -5.39 18.01
CA ASN A 152 12.56 -6.27 18.84
C ASN A 152 11.99 -7.48 18.07
N LEU A 153 12.31 -7.63 16.78
CA LEU A 153 11.88 -8.76 15.96
C LEU A 153 12.96 -9.86 15.95
N PRO A 154 12.70 -11.08 16.46
CA PRO A 154 13.65 -12.17 16.39
C PRO A 154 13.78 -12.69 14.95
N HIS A 155 15.02 -12.89 14.49
CA HIS A 155 15.30 -13.54 13.20
C HIS A 155 15.15 -15.07 13.31
N ALA A 156 15.30 -15.60 14.51
CA ALA A 156 15.08 -17.01 14.83
C ALA A 156 14.16 -17.12 16.05
N LEU A 157 13.15 -18.00 15.95
CA LEU A 157 12.28 -18.31 17.07
C LEU A 157 13.04 -19.05 18.15
N LYS A 158 12.65 -18.84 19.41
CA LYS A 158 13.24 -19.51 20.58
C LYS A 158 12.56 -20.87 20.82
N GLY A 159 13.28 -21.77 21.52
CA GLY A 159 12.78 -23.07 21.95
C GLY A 159 13.24 -24.24 21.09
N ASP A 160 13.17 -25.46 21.67
CA ASP A 160 13.65 -26.70 21.05
C ASP A 160 12.65 -27.26 20.01
N LYS A 161 11.40 -26.81 20.05
CA LYS A 161 10.32 -27.22 19.13
C LYS A 161 9.75 -25.97 18.47
N THR A 162 10.38 -25.57 17.37
CA THR A 162 9.85 -24.53 16.50
C THR A 162 8.91 -25.12 15.46
N PRO A 163 7.83 -24.40 15.05
CA PRO A 163 6.94 -24.87 13.99
C PRO A 163 7.69 -25.00 12.66
N ASP A 164 7.25 -25.94 11.83
CA ASP A 164 7.79 -26.10 10.47
C ASP A 164 7.48 -24.87 9.62
N LEU A 165 6.27 -24.32 9.78
CA LEU A 165 5.82 -23.08 9.16
C LEU A 165 4.94 -22.31 10.14
N ILE A 166 5.11 -20.98 10.21
CA ILE A 166 4.14 -20.09 10.83
C ILE A 166 4.15 -18.72 10.16
N GLU A 167 2.99 -18.23 9.74
CA GLU A 167 2.75 -16.82 9.42
C GLU A 167 2.26 -16.10 10.67
N VAL A 168 2.96 -15.04 11.06
CA VAL A 168 2.61 -14.20 12.20
C VAL A 168 2.21 -12.83 11.72
N ARG A 169 1.03 -12.37 12.11
CA ARG A 169 0.48 -11.07 11.75
C ARG A 169 0.74 -10.07 12.85
N GLY A 170 1.18 -8.88 12.49
CA GLY A 170 1.50 -7.84 13.44
C GLY A 170 1.35 -6.44 12.86
N GLU A 171 1.74 -5.46 13.67
CA GLU A 171 1.76 -4.05 13.31
C GLU A 171 3.16 -3.49 13.58
N VAL A 172 3.77 -2.86 12.56
CA VAL A 172 5.01 -2.09 12.71
C VAL A 172 4.64 -0.66 13.05
N PHE A 173 5.22 -0.13 14.11
CA PHE A 173 4.89 1.19 14.63
C PHE A 173 6.13 1.96 15.11
N PHE A 174 5.98 3.27 15.30
CA PHE A 174 6.93 4.07 16.04
C PHE A 174 6.49 4.18 17.51
N PRO A 175 7.37 3.85 18.47
CA PRO A 175 7.18 4.30 19.85
C PRO A 175 7.15 5.82 19.90
N ILE A 176 6.18 6.41 20.65
CA ILE A 176 5.94 7.86 20.67
C ILE A 176 7.18 8.65 21.07
N ALA A 177 7.90 8.21 22.10
CA ALA A 177 9.14 8.88 22.53
C ALA A 177 10.18 8.91 21.41
N ALA A 178 10.43 7.76 20.78
CA ALA A 178 11.41 7.63 19.70
C ALA A 178 11.01 8.39 18.42
N PHE A 179 9.71 8.53 18.16
CA PHE A 179 9.20 9.36 17.07
C PHE A 179 9.47 10.84 17.29
N ASN A 180 9.26 11.32 18.54
CA ASN A 180 9.52 12.72 18.92
C ASN A 180 11.02 13.04 18.82
N GLU A 181 11.90 12.19 19.35
CA GLU A 181 13.36 12.34 19.26
C GLU A 181 13.84 12.36 17.79
N LEU A 182 13.26 11.52 16.94
CA LEU A 182 13.57 11.52 15.51
C LEU A 182 13.15 12.84 14.84
N ASN A 183 11.96 13.35 15.12
CA ASN A 183 11.49 14.60 14.55
C ASN A 183 12.33 15.80 15.04
N GLU A 184 12.71 15.86 16.31
CA GLU A 184 13.65 16.87 16.82
C GLU A 184 14.99 16.84 16.06
N SER A 185 15.57 15.68 15.84
CA SER A 185 16.80 15.51 15.05
C SER A 185 16.64 15.91 13.57
N LEU A 186 15.47 15.67 12.98
CA LEU A 186 15.16 16.10 11.62
C LEU A 186 15.03 17.63 11.53
N GLU A 187 14.40 18.26 12.51
CA GLU A 187 14.25 19.72 12.62
C GLU A 187 15.62 20.40 12.74
N GLU A 188 16.48 19.91 13.65
CA GLU A 188 17.86 20.41 13.81
C GLU A 188 18.69 20.28 12.53
N SER A 189 18.41 19.23 11.74
CA SER A 189 19.07 18.98 10.44
C SER A 189 18.44 19.75 9.28
N GLY A 190 17.37 20.55 9.50
CA GLY A 190 16.64 21.28 8.46
C GLY A 190 15.91 20.36 7.48
N LYS A 191 15.54 19.14 7.89
CA LYS A 191 14.83 18.16 7.09
C LYS A 191 13.33 18.19 7.39
N ALA A 192 12.53 17.70 6.44
CA ALA A 192 11.08 17.58 6.63
C ALA A 192 10.74 16.61 7.76
N LEU A 193 9.82 17.03 8.64
CA LEU A 193 9.32 16.25 9.75
C LEU A 193 8.30 15.20 9.28
N PHE A 194 8.21 14.11 10.03
CA PHE A 194 7.10 13.18 9.85
C PHE A 194 5.82 13.75 10.48
N ALA A 195 4.71 13.65 9.76
CA ALA A 195 3.43 14.21 10.19
C ALA A 195 2.82 13.48 11.41
N ASN A 196 2.97 12.17 11.50
CA ASN A 196 2.50 11.34 12.61
C ASN A 196 3.29 10.03 12.70
N PRO A 197 3.21 9.30 13.83
CA PRO A 197 3.93 8.03 14.03
C PRO A 197 3.59 6.97 12.98
N ARG A 198 2.31 6.82 12.59
CA ARG A 198 1.86 5.86 11.58
C ARG A 198 2.51 6.09 10.21
N ASN A 199 2.41 7.34 9.70
CA ASN A 199 3.03 7.70 8.42
C ASN A 199 4.55 7.61 8.49
N GLY A 200 5.14 7.99 9.63
CA GLY A 200 6.55 7.82 9.92
C GLY A 200 6.98 6.36 9.84
N ALA A 201 6.24 5.45 10.47
CA ALA A 201 6.49 4.01 10.43
C ALA A 201 6.37 3.44 9.01
N ALA A 202 5.26 3.74 8.31
CA ALA A 202 5.02 3.29 6.94
C ALA A 202 6.12 3.79 5.98
N GLY A 203 6.50 5.07 6.06
CA GLY A 203 7.55 5.66 5.26
C GLY A 203 8.95 5.12 5.59
N SER A 204 9.21 4.81 6.86
CA SER A 204 10.49 4.27 7.31
C SER A 204 10.65 2.78 6.98
N LEU A 205 9.60 1.98 7.11
CA LEU A 205 9.65 0.56 6.75
C LEU A 205 9.80 0.36 5.24
N ARG A 206 9.19 1.21 4.42
CA ARG A 206 9.18 1.11 2.95
C ARG A 206 10.31 1.91 2.31
N GLN A 207 11.48 1.97 2.94
CA GLN A 207 12.69 2.55 2.35
C GLN A 207 13.34 1.55 1.41
N LYS A 208 13.73 2.02 0.21
CA LYS A 208 14.42 1.19 -0.79
C LYS A 208 15.80 0.72 -0.29
N ASP A 209 16.45 1.53 0.54
CA ASP A 209 17.69 1.19 1.24
C ASP A 209 17.36 0.76 2.69
N PRO A 210 17.52 -0.53 3.04
CA PRO A 210 17.25 -1.02 4.39
C PRO A 210 18.09 -0.36 5.49
N ARG A 211 19.25 0.23 5.16
CA ARG A 211 20.07 0.99 6.11
C ARG A 211 19.35 2.21 6.64
N VAL A 212 18.52 2.85 5.81
CA VAL A 212 17.66 3.95 6.27
C VAL A 212 16.63 3.43 7.27
N THR A 213 16.02 2.27 7.02
CA THR A 213 15.11 1.62 7.98
C THR A 213 15.84 1.28 9.27
N ALA A 214 17.06 0.72 9.19
CA ALA A 214 17.90 0.38 10.35
C ALA A 214 18.23 1.60 11.25
N SER A 215 18.33 2.79 10.66
CA SER A 215 18.54 4.04 11.40
C SER A 215 17.28 4.58 12.08
N ARG A 216 16.10 3.95 11.87
CA ARG A 216 14.82 4.35 12.43
C ARG A 216 14.44 3.45 13.61
N PRO A 217 14.04 4.00 14.76
CA PRO A 217 13.70 3.21 15.94
C PRO A 217 12.27 2.64 15.84
N LEU A 218 12.03 1.80 14.80
CA LEU A 218 10.78 1.07 14.63
C LEU A 218 10.65 -0.07 15.64
N SER A 219 9.42 -0.38 15.97
CA SER A 219 9.03 -1.55 16.77
C SER A 219 7.95 -2.35 16.05
N VAL A 220 7.77 -3.61 16.45
CA VAL A 220 6.69 -4.47 15.97
C VAL A 220 5.98 -5.10 17.16
N VAL A 221 4.66 -5.25 17.04
CA VAL A 221 3.83 -6.08 17.93
C VAL A 221 3.08 -7.09 17.09
N VAL A 222 3.02 -8.35 17.55
CA VAL A 222 2.28 -9.41 16.87
C VAL A 222 0.93 -9.62 17.56
N HIS A 223 -0.12 -9.81 16.76
CA HIS A 223 -1.51 -9.86 17.22
C HIS A 223 -2.33 -10.95 16.54
N GLY A 224 -1.74 -11.80 15.72
CA GLY A 224 -2.48 -12.86 15.04
C GLY A 224 -1.58 -13.86 14.34
N VAL A 225 -2.18 -14.95 13.93
CA VAL A 225 -1.54 -16.04 13.21
C VAL A 225 -2.30 -16.28 11.91
N GLY A 226 -1.58 -16.54 10.83
CA GLY A 226 -2.09 -17.02 9.57
C GLY A 226 -1.82 -18.50 9.38
N ALA A 227 -1.25 -18.88 8.22
CA ALA A 227 -0.88 -20.25 7.91
C ALA A 227 0.11 -20.81 8.94
N LYS A 228 -0.07 -22.08 9.30
CA LYS A 228 0.76 -22.75 10.32
C LYS A 228 0.84 -24.25 10.09
N GLU A 229 2.03 -24.82 10.36
CA GLU A 229 2.29 -26.27 10.34
C GLU A 229 3.13 -26.65 11.56
N GLY A 230 2.80 -27.75 12.19
CA GLY A 230 3.51 -28.24 13.38
C GLY A 230 3.16 -27.52 14.68
N ILE A 231 2.12 -26.65 14.69
CA ILE A 231 1.65 -25.93 15.87
C ILE A 231 0.13 -25.72 15.82
N SER A 232 -0.53 -25.76 16.97
CA SER A 232 -1.97 -25.51 17.12
C SER A 232 -2.24 -24.71 18.38
N PHE A 233 -3.36 -23.99 18.40
CA PHE A 233 -3.80 -23.15 19.51
C PHE A 233 -5.26 -23.44 19.83
N GLU A 234 -5.62 -23.44 21.11
CA GLU A 234 -7.00 -23.64 21.57
C GLU A 234 -7.75 -22.29 21.59
N SER A 235 -7.05 -21.22 21.91
CA SER A 235 -7.60 -19.87 21.99
C SER A 235 -6.65 -18.83 21.44
N GLN A 236 -7.15 -17.60 21.24
CA GLN A 236 -6.34 -16.45 20.85
C GLN A 236 -5.36 -16.06 21.96
N SER A 237 -5.79 -16.16 23.22
CA SER A 237 -4.94 -15.92 24.39
C SER A 237 -3.81 -16.96 24.50
N ASP A 238 -4.10 -18.24 24.30
CA ASP A 238 -3.09 -19.31 24.21
C ASP A 238 -2.07 -19.03 23.08
N ALA A 239 -2.56 -18.62 21.91
CA ALA A 239 -1.67 -18.24 20.82
C ALA A 239 -0.68 -17.12 21.21
N TYR A 240 -1.11 -16.12 21.98
CA TYR A 240 -0.24 -15.05 22.43
C TYR A 240 0.83 -15.51 23.41
N GLU A 241 0.45 -16.39 24.36
CA GLU A 241 1.39 -16.98 25.31
C GLU A 241 2.46 -17.82 24.58
N VAL A 242 2.03 -18.64 23.62
CA VAL A 242 2.95 -19.46 22.82
C VAL A 242 3.85 -18.58 21.95
N LEU A 243 3.32 -17.56 21.24
CA LEU A 243 4.12 -16.64 20.44
C LEU A 243 5.15 -15.89 21.29
N ALA A 244 4.78 -15.45 22.50
CA ALA A 244 5.70 -14.82 23.45
C ALA A 244 6.81 -15.81 23.90
N SER A 245 6.48 -17.08 24.14
CA SER A 245 7.45 -18.12 24.50
C SER A 245 8.46 -18.40 23.37
N LEU A 246 8.01 -18.26 22.10
CA LEU A 246 8.87 -18.33 20.92
C LEU A 246 9.74 -17.07 20.73
N GLY A 247 9.57 -16.05 21.58
CA GLY A 247 10.34 -14.80 21.57
C GLY A 247 9.77 -13.71 20.68
N LEU A 248 8.56 -13.90 20.14
CA LEU A 248 7.88 -12.88 19.35
C LEU A 248 7.30 -11.78 20.26
N PRO A 249 7.32 -10.50 19.84
CA PRO A 249 6.85 -9.39 20.64
C PRO A 249 5.31 -9.31 20.61
N THR A 250 4.65 -9.97 21.53
CA THR A 250 3.21 -9.86 21.79
C THR A 250 2.91 -8.67 22.71
N SER A 251 1.71 -8.11 22.64
CA SER A 251 1.26 -7.11 23.60
C SER A 251 1.03 -7.73 24.97
N ASP A 252 1.41 -7.05 26.03
CA ASP A 252 1.05 -7.35 27.44
C ASP A 252 -0.26 -6.67 27.87
N ARG A 253 -0.86 -5.87 26.98
CA ARG A 253 -2.05 -5.05 27.23
C ARG A 253 -3.33 -5.71 26.65
N PHE A 254 -3.37 -7.04 26.51
CA PHE A 254 -4.59 -7.74 26.19
C PHE A 254 -5.29 -8.25 27.46
N LYS A 255 -6.58 -8.51 27.35
CA LYS A 255 -7.38 -9.06 28.44
C LYS A 255 -8.46 -10.00 27.90
N VAL A 256 -8.58 -11.19 28.53
CA VAL A 256 -9.73 -12.07 28.29
C VAL A 256 -10.89 -11.60 29.17
N CYS A 257 -11.99 -11.21 28.52
CA CYS A 257 -13.22 -10.72 29.13
C CYS A 257 -14.29 -11.81 29.07
N LYS A 258 -14.97 -12.05 30.19
CA LYS A 258 -15.99 -13.11 30.34
C LYS A 258 -17.41 -12.61 30.08
N SER A 259 -17.58 -11.34 29.81
CA SER A 259 -18.88 -10.71 29.60
C SER A 259 -18.77 -9.45 28.77
N ARG A 260 -19.88 -9.02 28.15
CA ARG A 260 -19.99 -7.74 27.44
C ARG A 260 -19.58 -6.56 28.34
N ALA A 261 -20.03 -6.54 29.60
CA ALA A 261 -19.71 -5.47 30.54
C ALA A 261 -18.20 -5.35 30.84
N GLU A 262 -17.46 -6.47 30.83
CA GLU A 262 -15.99 -6.41 30.96
C GLU A 262 -15.33 -5.87 29.70
N VAL A 263 -15.85 -6.19 28.51
CA VAL A 263 -15.39 -5.61 27.25
C VAL A 263 -15.63 -4.12 27.22
N GLU A 264 -16.84 -3.65 27.53
CA GLU A 264 -17.18 -2.23 27.57
C GLU A 264 -16.32 -1.47 28.56
N LYS A 265 -16.03 -2.07 29.74
CA LYS A 265 -15.11 -1.50 30.71
C LYS A 265 -13.68 -1.36 30.16
N PHE A 266 -13.20 -2.35 29.40
CA PHE A 266 -11.88 -2.29 28.77
C PHE A 266 -11.83 -1.20 27.69
N VAL A 267 -12.85 -1.14 26.84
CA VAL A 267 -12.99 -0.11 25.80
C VAL A 267 -12.96 1.29 26.43
N LYS A 268 -13.82 1.54 27.42
CA LYS A 268 -13.89 2.85 28.09
C LYS A 268 -12.59 3.23 28.82
N TYR A 269 -11.96 2.25 29.46
CA TYR A 269 -10.69 2.51 30.15
C TYR A 269 -9.62 3.05 29.19
N TYR A 270 -9.44 2.41 28.03
CA TYR A 270 -8.43 2.86 27.06
C TYR A 270 -8.90 4.05 26.20
N GLU A 271 -10.17 4.37 26.13
CA GLU A 271 -10.64 5.64 25.59
C GLU A 271 -10.15 6.83 26.44
N GLU A 272 -10.24 6.69 27.79
CA GLU A 272 -9.79 7.69 28.74
C GLU A 272 -8.26 7.76 28.88
N HIS A 273 -7.56 6.62 28.62
CA HIS A 273 -6.11 6.45 28.80
C HIS A 273 -5.36 6.18 27.47
N ARG A 274 -5.91 6.65 26.33
CA ARG A 274 -5.32 6.37 25.00
C ARG A 274 -3.92 6.93 24.81
N HIS A 275 -3.55 7.96 25.57
CA HIS A 275 -2.24 8.61 25.52
C HIS A 275 -1.24 8.10 26.57
N ASP A 276 -1.67 7.16 27.42
CA ASP A 276 -0.83 6.59 28.49
C ASP A 276 -0.09 5.32 28.05
N VAL A 277 -0.07 5.06 26.74
CA VAL A 277 0.59 3.91 26.14
C VAL A 277 1.78 4.35 25.29
N GLU A 278 2.70 3.43 25.04
CA GLU A 278 3.97 3.71 24.35
C GLU A 278 3.84 3.93 22.83
N HIS A 279 2.65 3.71 22.27
CA HIS A 279 2.35 3.86 20.83
C HIS A 279 0.97 4.50 20.64
N GLU A 280 0.72 5.05 19.47
CA GLU A 280 -0.62 5.52 19.12
C GLU A 280 -1.58 4.36 18.97
N ILE A 281 -2.84 4.58 19.39
CA ILE A 281 -3.95 3.65 19.21
C ILE A 281 -5.16 4.38 18.64
N ASP A 282 -5.87 3.73 17.71
CA ASP A 282 -7.11 4.26 17.13
C ASP A 282 -8.36 3.55 17.66
N GLY A 283 -8.20 2.65 18.63
CA GLY A 283 -9.28 1.91 19.24
C GLY A 283 -8.85 0.65 19.97
N VAL A 284 -9.77 -0.29 20.06
CA VAL A 284 -9.62 -1.62 20.66
C VAL A 284 -10.10 -2.67 19.67
N VAL A 285 -9.39 -3.78 19.55
CA VAL A 285 -9.86 -4.97 18.81
C VAL A 285 -10.44 -5.97 19.80
N ILE A 286 -11.64 -6.43 19.50
CA ILE A 286 -12.37 -7.42 20.28
C ILE A 286 -12.48 -8.69 19.44
N LYS A 287 -12.04 -9.82 19.95
CA LYS A 287 -12.04 -11.13 19.27
C LYS A 287 -12.76 -12.14 20.14
N VAL A 288 -13.49 -13.07 19.57
CA VAL A 288 -13.90 -14.30 20.27
C VAL A 288 -12.62 -15.08 20.59
N ASP A 289 -12.41 -15.47 21.82
CA ASP A 289 -11.14 -16.04 22.26
C ASP A 289 -10.91 -17.49 21.77
N SER A 290 -11.93 -18.33 21.78
CA SER A 290 -11.86 -19.74 21.36
C SER A 290 -11.68 -19.90 19.84
N MET A 291 -10.63 -20.62 19.40
CA MET A 291 -10.38 -20.91 17.98
C MET A 291 -11.47 -21.76 17.33
N SER A 292 -12.08 -22.69 18.07
CA SER A 292 -13.20 -23.49 17.56
C SER A 292 -14.45 -22.65 17.33
N GLU A 293 -14.73 -21.69 18.20
CA GLU A 293 -15.84 -20.75 18.06
C GLU A 293 -15.59 -19.75 16.93
N GLN A 294 -14.34 -19.32 16.74
CA GLN A 294 -13.96 -18.50 15.58
C GLN A 294 -14.21 -19.23 14.26
N ALA A 295 -13.85 -20.53 14.19
CA ALA A 295 -14.11 -21.36 13.03
C ALA A 295 -15.62 -21.53 12.75
N GLN A 296 -16.45 -21.68 13.80
CA GLN A 296 -17.90 -21.76 13.69
C GLN A 296 -18.51 -20.47 13.12
N LEU A 297 -18.10 -19.30 13.61
CA LEU A 297 -18.56 -17.99 13.17
C LEU A 297 -18.10 -17.68 11.74
N GLY A 298 -16.90 -18.09 11.38
CA GLY A 298 -16.33 -17.95 10.05
C GLY A 298 -16.05 -16.50 9.63
N PHE A 299 -16.11 -16.27 8.33
CA PHE A 299 -15.66 -15.02 7.70
C PHE A 299 -16.69 -14.51 6.69
N THR A 300 -16.64 -13.21 6.44
CA THR A 300 -17.22 -12.59 5.25
C THR A 300 -16.16 -12.58 4.13
N SER A 301 -16.45 -12.06 2.96
CA SER A 301 -15.44 -11.86 1.90
C SER A 301 -14.33 -10.90 2.31
N ARG A 302 -14.54 -10.07 3.35
CA ARG A 302 -13.68 -8.95 3.71
C ARG A 302 -13.11 -9.04 5.14
N ALA A 303 -13.89 -9.56 6.09
CA ALA A 303 -13.57 -9.53 7.51
C ALA A 303 -14.00 -10.78 8.23
N PRO A 304 -13.34 -11.19 9.34
CA PRO A 304 -13.81 -12.23 10.24
C PRO A 304 -15.08 -11.78 10.96
N LYS A 305 -16.04 -12.68 11.16
CA LYS A 305 -17.26 -12.37 11.92
C LYS A 305 -17.02 -12.40 13.44
N TRP A 306 -15.96 -13.08 13.86
CA TRP A 306 -15.57 -13.30 15.26
C TRP A 306 -14.67 -12.18 15.82
N ALA A 307 -14.33 -11.16 15.01
CA ALA A 307 -13.55 -10.02 15.46
C ALA A 307 -14.17 -8.70 14.97
N ILE A 308 -14.03 -7.66 15.78
CA ILE A 308 -14.49 -6.31 15.48
C ILE A 308 -13.49 -5.28 16.02
N ALA A 309 -13.31 -4.17 15.34
CA ALA A 309 -12.55 -3.04 15.81
C ALA A 309 -13.50 -1.95 16.34
N PHE A 310 -13.46 -1.69 17.64
CA PHE A 310 -14.10 -0.51 18.23
C PHE A 310 -13.15 0.67 18.04
N LYS A 311 -13.55 1.64 17.24
CA LYS A 311 -12.76 2.84 16.97
C LYS A 311 -13.17 3.99 17.85
N TYR A 312 -12.20 4.60 18.49
CA TYR A 312 -12.43 5.81 19.26
C TYR A 312 -12.80 6.98 18.37
N PRO A 313 -13.63 7.92 18.87
CA PRO A 313 -13.89 9.16 18.15
C PRO A 313 -12.58 9.87 17.83
N PRO A 314 -12.45 10.46 16.63
CA PRO A 314 -11.31 11.30 16.30
C PRO A 314 -11.17 12.42 17.31
N GLU A 315 -9.95 12.73 17.71
CA GLU A 315 -9.67 13.86 18.58
C GLU A 315 -10.10 15.17 17.91
N GLU A 316 -10.91 15.97 18.60
CA GLU A 316 -11.35 17.29 18.17
C GLU A 316 -10.65 18.36 19.01
N VAL A 317 -10.04 19.33 18.34
CA VAL A 317 -9.36 20.45 18.98
C VAL A 317 -9.80 21.77 18.37
N THR A 318 -9.64 22.85 19.10
CA THR A 318 -9.95 24.18 18.60
C THR A 318 -8.68 24.98 18.32
N THR A 319 -8.69 25.73 17.21
CA THR A 319 -7.62 26.64 16.84
C THR A 319 -8.15 27.86 16.09
N LYS A 320 -7.36 28.93 16.02
CA LYS A 320 -7.76 30.15 15.32
C LYS A 320 -7.50 30.02 13.82
N LEU A 321 -8.53 30.29 13.01
CA LEU A 321 -8.45 30.36 11.55
C LEU A 321 -7.86 31.72 11.15
N LEU A 322 -6.62 31.72 10.70
CA LEU A 322 -5.91 32.95 10.31
C LEU A 322 -6.31 33.43 8.92
N ASP A 323 -6.47 32.49 7.97
CA ASP A 323 -6.85 32.79 6.60
C ASP A 323 -7.45 31.53 5.92
N ILE A 324 -8.13 31.73 4.79
CA ILE A 324 -8.53 30.66 3.87
C ILE A 324 -7.80 30.88 2.55
N LYS A 325 -6.95 29.94 2.20
CA LYS A 325 -6.17 29.94 0.96
C LYS A 325 -6.72 28.91 -0.01
N VAL A 326 -6.29 28.98 -1.27
CA VAL A 326 -6.66 28.00 -2.28
C VAL A 326 -5.42 27.31 -2.84
N SER A 327 -5.54 26.01 -3.13
CA SER A 327 -4.56 25.21 -3.86
C SER A 327 -5.11 24.82 -5.22
N ILE A 328 -4.22 24.64 -6.20
CA ILE A 328 -4.58 24.22 -7.56
C ILE A 328 -4.00 22.84 -7.80
N GLY A 329 -4.88 21.86 -7.90
CA GLY A 329 -4.48 20.46 -8.16
C GLY A 329 -4.09 20.22 -9.62
N ARG A 330 -3.51 19.05 -9.93
CA ARG A 330 -3.01 18.68 -11.27
C ARG A 330 -4.03 18.76 -12.41
N THR A 331 -5.32 18.67 -12.10
CA THR A 331 -6.44 18.81 -13.07
C THR A 331 -7.10 20.16 -13.02
N GLY A 332 -6.45 21.17 -12.43
CA GLY A 332 -6.93 22.53 -12.31
C GLY A 332 -7.97 22.78 -11.20
N ARG A 333 -8.40 21.78 -10.43
CA ARG A 333 -9.35 21.95 -9.33
C ARG A 333 -8.80 22.93 -8.31
N VAL A 334 -9.60 23.93 -7.96
CA VAL A 334 -9.28 24.96 -6.95
C VAL A 334 -9.91 24.56 -5.65
N THR A 335 -9.08 24.14 -4.70
CA THR A 335 -9.55 23.64 -3.40
C THR A 335 -9.20 24.63 -2.29
N PRO A 336 -10.19 25.19 -1.58
CA PRO A 336 -9.93 26.02 -0.42
C PRO A 336 -9.47 25.17 0.77
N PHE A 337 -8.53 25.72 1.53
CA PHE A 337 -8.06 25.14 2.79
C PHE A 337 -7.86 26.21 3.86
N ALA A 338 -8.11 25.84 5.10
CA ALA A 338 -7.89 26.66 6.27
C ALA A 338 -6.38 26.77 6.56
N PHE A 339 -5.89 27.98 6.76
CA PHE A 339 -4.58 28.28 7.31
C PHE A 339 -4.77 28.78 8.74
N MET A 340 -4.22 28.07 9.74
CA MET A 340 -4.58 28.19 11.16
C MET A 340 -3.36 28.40 12.03
N GLU A 341 -3.57 28.87 13.26
CA GLU A 341 -2.56 28.76 14.30
C GLU A 341 -2.18 27.28 14.51
N PRO A 342 -0.86 26.98 14.68
CA PRO A 342 -0.44 25.60 14.91
C PRO A 342 -1.11 24.99 16.13
N VAL A 343 -1.68 23.80 15.98
CA VAL A 343 -2.32 23.08 17.07
C VAL A 343 -1.99 21.59 16.97
N LYS A 344 -1.79 20.93 18.12
CA LYS A 344 -1.59 19.49 18.18
C LYS A 344 -2.94 18.77 18.12
N VAL A 345 -3.06 17.79 17.25
CA VAL A 345 -4.21 16.90 17.14
C VAL A 345 -3.76 15.51 16.67
N ALA A 346 -4.17 14.47 17.37
CA ALA A 346 -3.81 13.08 17.11
C ALA A 346 -2.30 12.94 16.76
N GLY A 347 -1.45 13.30 17.72
CA GLY A 347 0.01 13.13 17.66
C GLY A 347 0.78 14.01 16.67
N SER A 348 0.14 14.95 15.95
CA SER A 348 0.85 15.85 15.02
C SER A 348 0.44 17.30 15.15
N THR A 349 1.36 18.22 14.79
CA THR A 349 1.05 19.66 14.70
C THR A 349 0.43 19.96 13.34
N VAL A 350 -0.78 20.54 13.36
CA VAL A 350 -1.56 20.88 12.18
C VAL A 350 -1.65 22.40 12.05
N THR A 351 -1.31 22.90 10.85
CA THR A 351 -1.44 24.32 10.47
C THR A 351 -2.42 24.53 9.33
N ASN A 352 -2.74 23.45 8.58
CA ASN A 352 -3.64 23.51 7.45
C ASN A 352 -4.68 22.39 7.56
N ALA A 353 -5.94 22.69 7.19
CA ALA A 353 -7.03 21.72 7.17
C ALA A 353 -7.90 21.91 5.93
N THR A 354 -8.47 20.83 5.39
CA THR A 354 -9.32 20.95 4.21
C THR A 354 -10.65 21.62 4.54
N LEU A 355 -11.15 22.41 3.59
CA LEU A 355 -12.49 22.98 3.58
C LEU A 355 -13.32 22.42 2.40
N HIS A 356 -12.76 21.45 1.69
CA HIS A 356 -13.34 20.70 0.55
C HIS A 356 -13.71 21.58 -0.64
N ASN A 357 -14.64 22.52 -0.53
CA ASN A 357 -15.06 23.46 -1.56
C ASN A 357 -15.70 24.72 -0.96
N ALA A 358 -16.04 25.69 -1.79
CA ALA A 358 -16.60 26.97 -1.34
C ALA A 358 -18.02 26.83 -0.71
N GLU A 359 -18.82 25.87 -1.21
CA GLU A 359 -20.17 25.63 -0.68
C GLU A 359 -20.13 25.08 0.75
N GLU A 360 -19.15 24.20 1.03
CA GLU A 360 -18.93 23.67 2.37
C GLU A 360 -18.53 24.76 3.37
N ILE A 361 -17.77 25.76 2.96
CA ILE A 361 -17.42 26.91 3.82
C ILE A 361 -18.68 27.66 4.21
N VAL A 362 -19.55 27.92 3.23
CA VAL A 362 -20.83 28.61 3.47
C VAL A 362 -21.76 27.75 4.32
N ARG A 363 -21.89 26.46 4.00
CA ARG A 363 -22.73 25.52 4.74
C ARG A 363 -22.31 25.38 6.21
N LYS A 364 -21.03 25.34 6.47
CA LYS A 364 -20.47 25.27 7.82
C LYS A 364 -20.48 26.62 8.52
N GLY A 365 -20.73 27.72 7.80
CA GLY A 365 -20.76 29.07 8.33
C GLY A 365 -19.40 29.57 8.84
N VAL A 366 -18.30 29.09 8.26
CA VAL A 366 -16.92 29.41 8.67
C VAL A 366 -16.51 30.77 8.10
N LEU A 367 -15.99 31.63 8.97
CA LEU A 367 -15.44 32.95 8.64
C LEU A 367 -13.93 33.00 8.95
N ILE A 368 -13.17 33.74 8.17
CA ILE A 368 -11.77 34.01 8.48
C ILE A 368 -11.69 34.84 9.74
N GLY A 369 -10.90 34.38 10.70
CA GLY A 369 -10.82 34.96 12.04
C GLY A 369 -11.61 34.18 13.12
N ASP A 370 -12.42 33.18 12.72
CA ASP A 370 -13.10 32.29 13.66
C ASP A 370 -12.10 31.45 14.50
N VAL A 371 -12.52 31.06 15.67
CA VAL A 371 -12.01 29.85 16.32
C VAL A 371 -12.78 28.69 15.72
N VAL A 372 -12.07 27.73 15.15
CA VAL A 372 -12.66 26.58 14.45
C VAL A 372 -12.36 25.28 15.19
N VAL A 373 -13.28 24.33 15.11
CA VAL A 373 -13.08 22.95 15.54
C VAL A 373 -12.49 22.18 14.37
N ILE A 374 -11.39 21.49 14.61
CA ILE A 374 -10.76 20.61 13.62
C ILE A 374 -10.63 19.20 14.17
N ARG A 375 -10.62 18.23 13.27
CA ARG A 375 -10.25 16.84 13.56
C ARG A 375 -9.46 16.26 12.37
N LYS A 376 -8.93 15.07 12.56
CA LYS A 376 -8.37 14.29 11.44
C LYS A 376 -9.39 13.26 10.97
N ALA A 377 -9.92 13.44 9.76
CA ALA A 377 -10.79 12.45 9.14
C ALA A 377 -10.01 11.15 8.89
N GLY A 378 -10.52 10.03 9.45
CA GLY A 378 -9.86 8.74 9.39
C GLY A 378 -8.45 8.73 10.00
N ASP A 379 -8.21 9.58 11.00
CA ASP A 379 -6.92 9.82 11.67
C ASP A 379 -5.77 10.29 10.75
N VAL A 380 -6.08 10.72 9.54
CA VAL A 380 -5.08 11.10 8.51
C VAL A 380 -5.22 12.54 8.04
N ILE A 381 -6.40 12.94 7.56
CA ILE A 381 -6.60 14.22 6.85
C ILE A 381 -7.23 15.25 7.78
N PRO A 382 -6.53 16.36 8.12
CA PRO A 382 -7.14 17.43 8.90
C PRO A 382 -8.30 18.09 8.13
N GLU A 383 -9.46 18.21 8.79
CA GLU A 383 -10.62 18.89 8.27
C GLU A 383 -11.21 19.88 9.31
N VAL A 384 -11.80 20.97 8.82
CA VAL A 384 -12.56 21.91 9.64
C VAL A 384 -13.98 21.41 9.78
N LEU A 385 -14.45 21.20 11.00
CA LEU A 385 -15.83 20.80 11.29
C LEU A 385 -16.79 22.01 11.27
N GLY A 386 -16.40 23.11 11.89
CA GLY A 386 -17.19 24.32 11.98
C GLY A 386 -16.58 25.36 12.90
N PRO A 387 -17.20 26.54 13.02
CA PRO A 387 -16.78 27.60 13.93
C PRO A 387 -17.31 27.38 15.34
N VAL A 388 -16.59 27.90 16.35
CA VAL A 388 -17.06 28.10 17.71
C VAL A 388 -17.70 29.51 17.79
N ILE A 389 -18.99 29.55 17.46
CA ILE A 389 -19.72 30.83 17.26
C ILE A 389 -19.64 31.75 18.48
N GLU A 390 -19.67 31.18 19.69
CA GLU A 390 -19.60 31.91 20.97
C GLU A 390 -18.26 32.65 21.16
N ARG A 391 -17.23 32.30 20.40
CA ARG A 391 -15.91 32.96 20.45
C ARG A 391 -15.72 34.03 19.37
N ARG A 392 -16.76 34.36 18.60
CA ARG A 392 -16.71 35.44 17.63
C ARG A 392 -16.60 36.79 18.30
N THR A 393 -15.79 37.66 17.73
CA THR A 393 -15.51 39.01 18.19
C THR A 393 -16.20 40.10 17.35
N GLY A 394 -16.82 39.71 16.22
CA GLY A 394 -17.42 40.64 15.28
C GLY A 394 -16.44 41.19 14.22
N THR A 395 -15.18 40.74 14.24
CA THR A 395 -14.15 41.14 13.28
C THR A 395 -13.92 40.07 12.17
N GLU A 396 -14.66 38.98 12.26
CA GLU A 396 -14.57 37.86 11.32
C GLU A 396 -15.10 38.28 9.93
N ARG A 397 -14.49 37.76 8.90
CA ARG A 397 -14.85 38.10 7.53
C ARG A 397 -15.13 36.85 6.69
N ALA A 398 -16.08 36.99 5.77
CA ALA A 398 -16.41 35.90 4.84
C ALA A 398 -15.25 35.65 3.87
N PHE A 399 -15.05 34.38 3.54
CA PHE A 399 -14.17 33.99 2.44
C PHE A 399 -14.83 34.27 1.12
N VAL A 400 -14.09 34.86 0.21
CA VAL A 400 -14.50 35.07 -1.20
C VAL A 400 -13.59 34.27 -2.10
N MET A 401 -14.19 33.33 -2.85
CA MET A 401 -13.45 32.51 -3.81
C MET A 401 -12.80 33.40 -4.87
N PRO A 402 -11.50 33.23 -5.19
CA PRO A 402 -10.84 34.02 -6.21
C PRO A 402 -11.52 33.82 -7.57
N THR A 403 -11.64 34.90 -8.33
CA THR A 403 -12.16 34.86 -9.71
C THR A 403 -11.11 34.47 -10.73
N ASN A 404 -9.84 34.68 -10.38
CA ASN A 404 -8.71 34.34 -11.23
C ASN A 404 -7.79 33.37 -10.51
N CYS A 405 -7.11 32.50 -11.27
CA CYS A 405 -6.11 31.58 -10.74
C CYS A 405 -4.94 32.36 -10.11
N PRO A 406 -4.60 32.13 -8.85
CA PRO A 406 -3.51 32.85 -8.19
C PRO A 406 -2.13 32.54 -8.79
N GLU A 407 -1.99 31.43 -9.51
CA GLU A 407 -0.73 30.99 -10.10
C GLU A 407 -0.50 31.49 -11.54
N CYS A 408 -1.55 31.55 -12.36
CA CYS A 408 -1.40 31.91 -13.77
C CYS A 408 -2.32 33.04 -14.24
N GLY A 409 -3.15 33.61 -13.37
CA GLY A 409 -4.05 34.73 -13.70
C GLY A 409 -5.28 34.36 -14.53
N SER A 410 -5.41 33.15 -15.04
CA SER A 410 -6.53 32.73 -15.88
C SER A 410 -7.84 32.79 -15.11
N LYS A 411 -8.94 33.21 -15.78
CA LYS A 411 -10.27 33.27 -15.17
C LYS A 411 -10.74 31.85 -14.76
N LEU A 412 -11.06 31.69 -13.50
CA LEU A 412 -11.57 30.45 -12.95
C LEU A 412 -13.03 30.22 -13.36
N ARG A 413 -13.43 28.97 -13.60
CA ARG A 413 -14.81 28.60 -13.95
C ARG A 413 -15.12 27.15 -13.59
N ALA A 414 -16.39 26.83 -13.43
CA ALA A 414 -16.89 25.46 -13.48
C ALA A 414 -16.74 24.91 -14.91
N MET A 415 -16.48 23.63 -15.07
CA MET A 415 -16.34 23.00 -16.40
C MET A 415 -17.68 22.63 -17.02
N SER A 416 -18.71 22.45 -16.19
CA SER A 416 -20.11 22.25 -16.59
C SER A 416 -21.01 22.93 -15.56
N GLU A 417 -22.31 23.12 -15.91
CA GLU A 417 -23.30 23.70 -14.98
C GLU A 417 -23.55 22.85 -13.74
N ALA A 418 -23.29 21.56 -13.83
CA ALA A 418 -23.42 20.61 -12.70
C ALA A 418 -22.13 20.44 -11.89
N ASP A 419 -21.01 21.07 -12.27
CA ASP A 419 -19.73 20.94 -11.58
C ASP A 419 -19.66 21.94 -10.41
N VAL A 420 -19.70 21.44 -9.20
CA VAL A 420 -19.51 22.21 -7.96
C VAL A 420 -18.08 22.74 -7.85
N ASP A 421 -17.14 22.10 -8.53
CA ASP A 421 -15.74 22.43 -8.50
C ASP A 421 -15.38 23.56 -9.45
N ILE A 422 -14.79 24.62 -8.93
CA ILE A 422 -14.19 25.68 -9.75
C ILE A 422 -12.78 25.24 -10.16
N ARG A 423 -12.44 25.51 -11.44
CA ARG A 423 -11.16 25.07 -12.02
C ARG A 423 -10.43 26.17 -12.76
N CYS A 424 -9.11 26.05 -12.79
CA CYS A 424 -8.25 26.79 -13.69
C CYS A 424 -8.26 26.11 -15.07
N PRO A 425 -8.76 26.76 -16.13
CA PRO A 425 -8.84 26.16 -17.47
C PRO A 425 -7.50 26.11 -18.22
N ASN A 426 -6.46 26.79 -17.71
CA ASN A 426 -5.13 26.77 -18.31
C ASN A 426 -4.40 25.47 -17.95
N THR A 427 -4.81 24.38 -18.60
CA THR A 427 -4.24 23.06 -18.32
C THR A 427 -2.82 22.90 -18.89
N GLN A 428 -2.45 23.62 -19.93
CA GLN A 428 -1.16 23.48 -20.60
C GLN A 428 -0.01 24.15 -19.82
N SER A 429 -0.19 25.40 -19.37
CA SER A 429 0.93 26.22 -18.88
C SER A 429 0.74 26.79 -17.47
N CYS A 430 -0.31 26.41 -16.74
CA CYS A 430 -0.45 26.83 -15.35
C CYS A 430 0.66 26.20 -14.49
N PRO A 431 1.52 27.02 -13.83
CA PRO A 431 2.66 26.50 -13.08
C PRO A 431 2.27 25.50 -11.99
N ALA A 432 1.18 25.75 -11.28
CA ALA A 432 0.69 24.82 -10.25
C ALA A 432 0.27 23.48 -10.86
N GLN A 433 -0.49 23.47 -11.96
CA GLN A 433 -0.92 22.24 -12.60
C GLN A 433 0.26 21.45 -13.17
N LEU A 434 1.23 22.11 -13.78
CA LEU A 434 2.45 21.50 -14.29
C LEU A 434 3.25 20.84 -13.15
N ARG A 435 3.47 21.58 -12.07
CA ARG A 435 4.20 21.10 -10.89
C ARG A 435 3.55 19.83 -10.31
N GLU A 436 2.24 19.87 -10.13
CA GLU A 436 1.46 18.74 -9.61
C GLU A 436 1.45 17.54 -10.56
N ARG A 437 1.40 17.75 -11.89
CA ARG A 437 1.46 16.64 -12.85
C ARG A 437 2.85 15.98 -12.87
N ILE A 438 3.93 16.77 -12.88
CA ILE A 438 5.30 16.24 -12.86
C ILE A 438 5.56 15.47 -11.56
N TYR A 439 5.16 16.03 -10.42
CA TYR A 439 5.23 15.33 -9.14
C TYR A 439 4.45 14.01 -9.18
N TYR A 440 3.23 14.02 -9.73
CA TYR A 440 2.40 12.83 -9.83
C TYR A 440 2.99 11.76 -10.74
N ILE A 441 3.60 12.14 -11.88
CA ILE A 441 4.31 11.22 -12.78
C ILE A 441 5.41 10.48 -12.01
N GLY A 442 6.15 11.18 -11.13
CA GLY A 442 7.20 10.58 -10.29
C GLY A 442 6.68 9.68 -9.17
N SER A 443 5.39 9.77 -8.82
CA SER A 443 4.83 9.05 -7.68
C SER A 443 4.75 7.53 -7.91
N ARG A 444 4.70 6.77 -6.80
CA ARG A 444 4.51 5.30 -6.83
C ARG A 444 3.21 4.87 -7.51
N ALA A 445 2.21 5.73 -7.52
CA ALA A 445 0.93 5.45 -8.17
C ALA A 445 1.04 5.49 -9.70
N ALA A 446 2.02 6.20 -10.25
CA ALA A 446 2.27 6.34 -11.68
C ALA A 446 3.57 5.61 -12.07
N LEU A 447 4.63 6.32 -12.45
CA LEU A 447 5.85 5.73 -13.01
C LEU A 447 6.94 5.41 -11.97
N ASP A 448 6.75 5.77 -10.70
CA ASP A 448 7.67 5.51 -9.57
C ASP A 448 9.12 5.96 -9.85
N ILE A 449 9.28 7.24 -10.20
CA ILE A 449 10.57 7.83 -10.54
C ILE A 449 11.23 8.36 -9.26
N ASP A 450 12.28 7.66 -8.81
CA ASP A 450 13.03 8.10 -7.64
C ASP A 450 13.65 9.48 -7.85
N VAL A 451 13.75 10.26 -6.76
CA VAL A 451 14.21 11.67 -6.77
C VAL A 451 13.22 12.66 -7.40
N LEU A 452 12.28 12.27 -8.26
CA LEU A 452 11.27 13.16 -8.83
C LEU A 452 10.16 13.45 -7.82
N GLY A 453 10.51 14.02 -6.67
CA GLY A 453 9.57 14.54 -5.69
C GLY A 453 9.10 15.96 -6.02
N TYR A 454 8.31 16.55 -5.10
CA TYR A 454 7.72 17.88 -5.29
C TYR A 454 8.81 18.96 -5.53
N GLU A 455 9.85 18.99 -4.69
CA GLU A 455 10.95 19.97 -4.81
C GLU A 455 11.73 19.82 -6.13
N ALA A 456 11.93 18.59 -6.60
CA ALA A 456 12.56 18.35 -7.89
C ALA A 456 11.68 18.86 -9.06
N ALA A 457 10.35 18.64 -8.98
CA ALA A 457 9.42 19.16 -9.98
C ALA A 457 9.44 20.71 -10.03
N VAL A 458 9.46 21.36 -8.85
CA VAL A 458 9.62 22.82 -8.73
C VAL A 458 10.94 23.27 -9.38
N ALA A 459 12.06 22.65 -8.99
CA ALA A 459 13.39 23.02 -9.49
C ALA A 459 13.52 22.88 -11.01
N LEU A 460 12.96 21.80 -11.60
CA LEU A 460 12.98 21.57 -13.04
C LEU A 460 12.21 22.65 -13.82
N LEU A 461 11.06 23.07 -13.31
CA LEU A 461 10.21 24.09 -13.94
C LEU A 461 10.77 25.50 -13.76
N GLU A 462 11.17 25.88 -12.55
CA GLU A 462 11.70 27.24 -12.25
C GLU A 462 13.01 27.49 -12.98
N SER A 463 13.89 26.49 -13.07
CA SER A 463 15.13 26.57 -13.84
C SER A 463 14.91 26.45 -15.37
N LYS A 464 13.65 26.29 -15.83
CA LYS A 464 13.27 26.08 -17.23
C LYS A 464 14.05 24.94 -17.91
N ILE A 465 14.38 23.91 -17.14
CA ILE A 465 15.03 22.69 -17.65
C ILE A 465 14.03 21.88 -18.47
N ILE A 466 12.79 21.87 -18.02
CA ILE A 466 11.63 21.36 -18.74
C ILE A 466 10.57 22.45 -18.85
N MET A 467 9.80 22.43 -19.92
CA MET A 467 8.68 23.36 -20.12
C MET A 467 7.35 22.72 -19.74
N ASP A 468 7.23 21.41 -19.94
CA ASP A 468 6.10 20.58 -19.55
C ASP A 468 6.54 19.12 -19.36
N GLU A 469 5.59 18.24 -19.07
CA GLU A 469 5.84 16.82 -18.83
C GLU A 469 6.40 16.08 -20.05
N SER A 470 6.24 16.60 -21.26
CA SER A 470 6.75 15.97 -22.48
C SER A 470 8.27 15.95 -22.54
N ASP A 471 8.94 16.87 -21.85
CA ASP A 471 10.40 17.01 -21.84
C ASP A 471 11.09 16.11 -20.82
N LEU A 472 10.32 15.44 -19.94
CA LEU A 472 10.83 14.72 -18.77
C LEU A 472 11.84 13.61 -19.15
N PHE A 473 11.53 12.80 -20.15
CA PHE A 473 12.39 11.71 -20.59
C PHE A 473 13.54 12.12 -21.52
N ALA A 474 13.65 13.40 -21.84
CA ALA A 474 14.78 14.01 -22.56
C ALA A 474 15.81 14.68 -21.62
N LEU A 475 15.68 14.48 -20.31
CA LEU A 475 16.62 14.96 -19.31
C LEU A 475 17.98 14.27 -19.45
N ASN A 476 19.04 15.03 -19.22
CA ASN A 476 20.42 14.55 -19.16
C ASN A 476 21.23 15.39 -18.16
N GLU A 477 22.44 14.96 -17.85
CA GLU A 477 23.30 15.62 -16.88
C GLU A 477 23.55 17.11 -17.21
N ALA A 478 23.79 17.44 -18.49
CA ALA A 478 24.06 18.83 -18.94
C ALA A 478 22.84 19.75 -18.73
N LYS A 479 21.62 19.22 -18.85
CA LYS A 479 20.39 19.96 -18.54
C LYS A 479 20.23 20.15 -17.04
N LEU A 480 20.40 19.09 -16.25
CA LEU A 480 20.25 19.11 -14.78
C LEU A 480 21.29 20.03 -14.11
N ALA A 481 22.48 20.17 -14.71
CA ALA A 481 23.50 21.09 -14.23
C ALA A 481 23.10 22.58 -14.22
N LYS A 482 21.95 22.92 -14.82
CA LYS A 482 21.43 24.31 -14.81
C LYS A 482 20.66 24.66 -13.53
N SER A 483 20.45 23.72 -12.61
CA SER A 483 19.74 23.96 -11.36
C SER A 483 20.59 23.59 -10.16
N ASP A 484 20.70 24.51 -9.20
CA ASP A 484 21.41 24.33 -7.94
C ASP A 484 20.84 23.17 -7.11
N PHE A 485 19.59 22.79 -7.34
CA PHE A 485 18.96 21.65 -6.66
C PHE A 485 19.67 20.31 -6.99
N PHE A 486 20.22 20.19 -8.20
CA PHE A 486 20.88 18.99 -8.67
C PHE A 486 22.39 19.05 -8.53
N MET A 487 22.97 20.21 -8.22
CA MET A 487 24.40 20.41 -8.13
C MET A 487 24.87 20.51 -6.67
N LYS A 488 26.10 20.12 -6.42
CA LYS A 488 26.77 20.39 -5.15
C LYS A 488 27.30 21.81 -5.13
N LYS A 489 27.65 22.30 -3.92
CA LYS A 489 28.25 23.64 -3.74
C LYS A 489 29.57 23.85 -4.48
N ASP A 490 30.27 22.76 -4.81
CA ASP A 490 31.54 22.79 -5.57
C ASP A 490 31.34 22.78 -7.09
N GLY A 491 30.07 22.84 -7.57
CA GLY A 491 29.73 22.83 -8.99
C GLY A 491 29.76 21.42 -9.62
N THR A 492 29.98 20.36 -8.86
CA THR A 492 29.89 18.98 -9.37
C THR A 492 28.47 18.44 -9.28
N ALA A 493 28.14 17.43 -10.11
CA ALA A 493 26.84 16.78 -10.08
C ALA A 493 26.57 16.14 -8.72
N GLY A 494 25.39 16.42 -8.16
CA GLY A 494 24.92 15.76 -6.94
C GLY A 494 24.55 14.29 -7.19
N ALA A 495 24.55 13.46 -6.15
CA ALA A 495 24.13 12.06 -6.25
C ALA A 495 22.70 11.89 -6.81
N ASN A 496 21.85 12.90 -6.66
CA ASN A 496 20.50 12.92 -7.19
C ASN A 496 20.44 12.97 -8.71
N VAL A 497 21.46 13.50 -9.39
CA VAL A 497 21.53 13.52 -10.87
C VAL A 497 21.57 12.09 -11.41
N THR A 498 22.55 11.32 -10.97
CA THR A 498 22.72 9.93 -11.42
C THR A 498 21.51 9.07 -11.05
N LYS A 499 20.96 9.25 -9.84
CA LYS A 499 19.76 8.52 -9.39
C LYS A 499 18.53 8.85 -10.23
N LEU A 500 18.29 10.13 -10.50
CA LEU A 500 17.15 10.57 -11.32
C LEU A 500 17.23 10.01 -12.73
N LEU A 501 18.40 10.14 -13.39
CA LEU A 501 18.59 9.63 -14.75
C LEU A 501 18.42 8.11 -14.83
N ALA A 502 18.95 7.36 -13.86
CA ALA A 502 18.74 5.91 -13.77
C ALA A 502 17.25 5.56 -13.53
N ALA A 503 16.58 6.30 -12.67
CA ALA A 503 15.15 6.09 -12.39
C ALA A 503 14.27 6.39 -13.62
N LEU A 504 14.60 7.42 -14.41
CA LEU A 504 13.92 7.71 -15.68
C LEU A 504 14.08 6.56 -16.68
N GLU A 505 15.27 5.97 -16.81
CA GLU A 505 15.47 4.80 -17.69
C GLU A 505 14.69 3.56 -17.24
N GLN A 506 14.50 3.37 -15.93
CA GLN A 506 13.63 2.30 -15.41
C GLN A 506 12.14 2.62 -15.65
N ALA A 507 11.76 3.88 -15.47
CA ALA A 507 10.38 4.33 -15.66
C ALA A 507 9.89 4.12 -17.11
N LYS A 508 10.76 4.23 -18.11
CA LYS A 508 10.45 3.94 -19.52
C LYS A 508 9.91 2.52 -19.73
N LYS A 509 10.32 1.56 -18.89
CA LYS A 509 9.98 0.15 -18.98
C LYS A 509 8.75 -0.25 -18.17
N GLN A 510 8.12 0.70 -17.50
CA GLN A 510 6.91 0.44 -16.72
C GLN A 510 5.77 -0.04 -17.63
N PRO A 511 4.87 -0.92 -17.14
CA PRO A 511 3.76 -1.43 -17.93
C PRO A 511 2.84 -0.31 -18.43
N LEU A 512 2.22 -0.51 -19.59
CA LEU A 512 1.37 0.45 -20.29
C LEU A 512 0.33 1.15 -19.38
N TRP A 513 -0.30 0.40 -18.47
CA TRP A 513 -1.30 0.99 -17.58
C TRP A 513 -0.72 2.09 -16.68
N ARG A 514 0.56 1.99 -16.27
CA ARG A 514 1.22 3.03 -15.47
C ARG A 514 1.48 4.28 -16.30
N THR A 515 1.81 4.12 -17.57
CA THR A 515 1.92 5.25 -18.52
C THR A 515 0.57 5.95 -18.65
N LEU A 516 -0.53 5.21 -18.78
CA LEU A 516 -1.89 5.79 -18.82
C LEU A 516 -2.22 6.58 -17.54
N VAL A 517 -1.88 6.06 -16.37
CA VAL A 517 -2.06 6.77 -15.08
C VAL A 517 -1.25 8.06 -15.04
N ALA A 518 0.02 8.00 -15.51
CA ALA A 518 0.94 9.14 -15.53
C ALA A 518 0.42 10.30 -16.39
N LEU A 519 -0.35 10.05 -17.44
CA LEU A 519 -0.97 11.07 -18.29
C LEU A 519 -2.01 11.94 -17.58
N SER A 520 -2.40 11.58 -16.36
CA SER A 520 -3.36 12.34 -15.53
C SER A 520 -4.69 12.61 -16.24
N ILE A 521 -5.15 11.70 -17.10
CA ILE A 521 -6.46 11.77 -17.75
C ILE A 521 -7.53 11.74 -16.65
N ARG A 522 -8.46 12.70 -16.70
CA ARG A 522 -9.49 12.82 -15.68
C ARG A 522 -10.30 11.52 -15.57
N HIS A 523 -10.57 11.08 -14.36
CA HIS A 523 -11.28 9.83 -14.02
C HIS A 523 -10.53 8.53 -14.34
N VAL A 524 -9.40 8.55 -15.03
CA VAL A 524 -8.58 7.37 -15.31
C VAL A 524 -7.63 7.11 -14.12
N GLY A 525 -8.05 6.23 -13.23
CA GLY A 525 -7.22 5.71 -12.14
C GLY A 525 -6.57 4.36 -12.51
N PRO A 526 -5.80 3.73 -11.59
CA PRO A 526 -5.11 2.47 -11.85
C PRO A 526 -6.02 1.36 -12.39
N THR A 527 -7.21 1.18 -11.82
CA THR A 527 -8.18 0.14 -12.24
C THR A 527 -8.64 0.33 -13.69
N ALA A 528 -9.06 1.55 -14.05
CA ALA A 528 -9.48 1.85 -15.42
C ALA A 528 -8.30 1.76 -16.39
N ALA A 529 -7.11 2.21 -15.99
CA ALA A 529 -5.89 2.14 -16.81
C ALA A 529 -5.48 0.69 -17.09
N GLN A 530 -5.57 -0.21 -16.10
CA GLN A 530 -5.31 -1.64 -16.27
C GLN A 530 -6.32 -2.29 -17.22
N ALA A 531 -7.61 -2.00 -17.06
CA ALA A 531 -8.65 -2.49 -17.94
C ALA A 531 -8.44 -2.04 -19.40
N LEU A 532 -8.11 -0.76 -19.61
CA LEU A 532 -7.79 -0.21 -20.93
C LEU A 532 -6.54 -0.84 -21.54
N ALA A 533 -5.46 -0.98 -20.77
CA ALA A 533 -4.22 -1.59 -21.24
C ALA A 533 -4.42 -3.05 -21.67
N THR A 534 -5.21 -3.80 -20.91
CA THR A 534 -5.55 -5.20 -21.21
C THR A 534 -6.38 -5.34 -22.49
N ASN A 535 -7.38 -4.48 -22.70
CA ASN A 535 -8.30 -4.60 -23.82
C ASN A 535 -7.78 -4.01 -25.12
N PHE A 536 -7.00 -2.92 -25.06
CA PHE A 536 -6.52 -2.22 -26.27
C PHE A 536 -5.04 -2.44 -26.58
N ALA A 537 -4.26 -2.86 -25.60
CA ALA A 537 -2.83 -3.17 -25.68
C ALA A 537 -1.92 -2.04 -26.19
N SER A 538 -2.44 -0.86 -26.57
CA SER A 538 -1.62 0.29 -26.99
C SER A 538 -2.35 1.62 -26.80
N ILE A 539 -1.57 2.69 -26.53
CA ILE A 539 -2.12 4.06 -26.47
C ILE A 539 -2.69 4.47 -27.84
N ALA A 540 -2.08 4.04 -28.93
CA ALA A 540 -2.56 4.34 -30.29
C ALA A 540 -3.99 3.82 -30.51
N LYS A 541 -4.30 2.58 -30.11
CA LYS A 541 -5.65 2.03 -30.19
C LYS A 541 -6.61 2.79 -29.27
N ILE A 542 -6.22 3.04 -28.03
CA ILE A 542 -7.06 3.81 -27.09
C ILE A 542 -7.39 5.20 -27.65
N SER A 543 -6.43 5.87 -28.28
CA SER A 543 -6.59 7.22 -28.82
C SER A 543 -7.51 7.32 -30.05
N THR A 544 -7.70 6.21 -30.77
CA THR A 544 -8.54 6.13 -31.98
C THR A 544 -9.88 5.46 -31.75
N SER A 545 -10.11 4.89 -30.56
CA SER A 545 -11.39 4.23 -30.22
C SER A 545 -12.47 5.26 -29.90
N SER A 546 -13.71 4.89 -30.23
CA SER A 546 -14.89 5.71 -29.90
C SER A 546 -15.23 5.65 -28.40
N ALA A 547 -16.03 6.60 -27.93
CA ALA A 547 -16.49 6.61 -26.55
C ALA A 547 -17.29 5.35 -26.20
N GLU A 548 -18.06 4.81 -27.15
CA GLU A 548 -18.85 3.57 -27.01
C GLU A 548 -17.94 2.34 -26.85
N GLU A 549 -16.89 2.23 -27.68
CA GLU A 549 -15.90 1.13 -27.59
C GLU A 549 -15.14 1.16 -26.25
N LEU A 550 -14.72 2.34 -25.83
CA LEU A 550 -14.06 2.52 -24.54
C LEU A 550 -14.98 2.18 -23.36
N ALA A 551 -16.26 2.63 -23.41
CA ALA A 551 -17.24 2.38 -22.38
C ALA A 551 -17.71 0.92 -22.30
N ALA A 552 -17.48 0.13 -23.35
CA ALA A 552 -17.77 -1.31 -23.37
C ALA A 552 -16.79 -2.14 -22.51
N VAL A 553 -15.65 -1.56 -22.11
CA VAL A 553 -14.68 -2.21 -21.25
C VAL A 553 -15.18 -2.22 -19.80
N ASP A 554 -15.17 -3.38 -19.15
CA ASP A 554 -15.55 -3.51 -17.75
C ASP A 554 -14.65 -2.62 -16.86
N GLY A 555 -15.27 -1.82 -16.00
CA GLY A 555 -14.59 -0.82 -15.18
C GLY A 555 -14.33 0.54 -15.88
N VAL A 556 -14.75 0.72 -17.13
CA VAL A 556 -14.68 2.00 -17.87
C VAL A 556 -16.09 2.47 -18.21
N GLY A 557 -16.65 3.36 -17.39
CA GLY A 557 -17.95 3.95 -17.63
C GLY A 557 -17.92 5.06 -18.69
N SER A 558 -19.11 5.51 -19.15
CA SER A 558 -19.26 6.56 -20.16
C SER A 558 -18.51 7.86 -19.83
N THR A 559 -18.48 8.27 -18.56
CA THR A 559 -17.76 9.46 -18.09
C THR A 559 -16.24 9.32 -18.28
N ILE A 560 -15.69 8.13 -18.01
CA ILE A 560 -14.26 7.84 -18.21
C ILE A 560 -13.94 7.83 -19.70
N ALA A 561 -14.75 7.13 -20.49
CA ALA A 561 -14.62 7.04 -21.95
C ALA A 561 -14.63 8.42 -22.60
N GLN A 562 -15.59 9.27 -22.23
CA GLN A 562 -15.67 10.64 -22.74
C GLN A 562 -14.43 11.46 -22.38
N SER A 563 -13.93 11.35 -21.13
CA SER A 563 -12.73 12.04 -20.68
C SER A 563 -11.48 11.62 -21.47
N ILE A 564 -11.39 10.35 -21.88
CA ILE A 564 -10.28 9.84 -22.70
C ILE A 564 -10.35 10.46 -24.09
N VAL A 565 -11.51 10.43 -24.76
CA VAL A 565 -11.70 11.00 -26.09
C VAL A 565 -11.37 12.50 -26.10
N GLU A 566 -11.88 13.24 -25.13
CA GLU A 566 -11.61 14.69 -24.99
C GLU A 566 -10.12 14.96 -24.77
N TRP A 567 -9.42 14.15 -23.97
CA TRP A 567 -8.01 14.29 -23.70
C TRP A 567 -7.17 14.10 -24.98
N PHE A 568 -7.45 13.06 -25.75
CA PHE A 568 -6.73 12.79 -27.02
C PHE A 568 -7.11 13.77 -28.15
N ALA A 569 -8.21 14.49 -28.04
CA ALA A 569 -8.57 15.54 -29.00
C ALA A 569 -7.64 16.77 -28.94
N VAL A 570 -6.87 16.93 -27.87
CA VAL A 570 -5.97 18.08 -27.62
C VAL A 570 -4.59 17.82 -28.21
N ASP A 571 -4.09 18.72 -29.06
CA ASP A 571 -2.83 18.56 -29.80
C ASP A 571 -1.61 18.41 -28.90
N TRP A 572 -1.48 19.24 -27.88
CA TRP A 572 -0.31 19.17 -26.99
C TRP A 572 -0.29 17.89 -26.12
N HIS A 573 -1.43 17.28 -25.85
CA HIS A 573 -1.49 15.97 -25.21
C HIS A 573 -0.92 14.87 -26.12
N ARG A 574 -1.25 14.91 -27.42
CA ARG A 574 -0.67 13.98 -28.41
C ARG A 574 0.83 14.16 -28.55
N GLU A 575 1.29 15.41 -28.44
CA GLU A 575 2.73 15.70 -28.47
C GLU A 575 3.48 15.10 -27.26
N ILE A 576 2.87 15.05 -26.07
CA ILE A 576 3.44 14.34 -24.91
C ILE A 576 3.70 12.86 -25.29
N ILE A 577 2.67 12.19 -25.82
CA ILE A 577 2.77 10.77 -26.20
C ILE A 577 3.86 10.59 -27.25
N ARG A 578 3.90 11.43 -28.28
CA ARG A 578 4.89 11.35 -29.36
C ARG A 578 6.33 11.48 -28.81
N LYS A 579 6.57 12.43 -27.90
CA LYS A 579 7.90 12.63 -27.30
C LYS A 579 8.27 11.47 -26.34
N TRP A 580 7.31 10.97 -25.59
CA TRP A 580 7.54 9.84 -24.68
C TRP A 580 7.84 8.54 -25.46
N ASP A 581 7.09 8.27 -26.52
CA ASP A 581 7.34 7.14 -27.41
C ASP A 581 8.73 7.23 -28.06
N ALA A 582 9.07 8.39 -28.63
CA ALA A 582 10.39 8.65 -29.18
C ALA A 582 11.54 8.50 -28.15
N ALA A 583 11.28 8.72 -26.88
CA ALA A 583 12.23 8.52 -25.79
C ALA A 583 12.27 7.08 -25.27
N GLY A 584 11.42 6.18 -25.78
CA GLY A 584 11.36 4.75 -25.43
C GLY A 584 10.48 4.45 -24.22
N VAL A 585 9.53 5.32 -23.86
CA VAL A 585 8.52 5.03 -22.83
C VAL A 585 7.53 3.99 -23.38
N THR A 586 7.13 3.03 -22.59
CA THR A 586 6.16 1.99 -22.98
C THR A 586 4.80 2.59 -23.34
N VAL A 587 4.47 2.62 -24.61
CA VAL A 587 3.17 3.04 -25.18
C VAL A 587 2.39 1.88 -25.79
N VAL A 588 3.02 0.71 -25.87
CA VAL A 588 2.45 -0.56 -26.32
C VAL A 588 2.71 -1.58 -25.24
N GLN A 589 1.70 -2.36 -24.88
CA GLN A 589 1.88 -3.47 -23.96
C GLN A 589 2.83 -4.48 -24.58
N GLN A 590 3.94 -4.75 -23.91
CA GLN A 590 4.83 -5.84 -24.37
C GLN A 590 4.03 -7.13 -24.31
N GLU A 591 3.99 -7.86 -25.41
CA GLU A 591 3.44 -9.21 -25.42
C GLU A 591 4.28 -10.04 -24.44
N VAL A 592 3.71 -10.30 -23.27
CA VAL A 592 4.08 -11.51 -22.53
C VAL A 592 3.75 -12.64 -23.51
N ALA A 593 4.73 -13.47 -23.86
CA ALA A 593 4.59 -14.55 -24.83
C ALA A 593 3.21 -15.17 -24.70
N ALA A 594 2.40 -15.07 -25.76
CA ALA A 594 0.99 -15.43 -25.71
C ALA A 594 0.88 -16.87 -25.20
N LEU A 595 0.33 -17.02 -24.00
CA LEU A 595 0.04 -18.35 -23.44
C LEU A 595 -0.88 -19.08 -24.44
N PRO A 596 -0.72 -20.39 -24.62
CA PRO A 596 -1.59 -21.16 -25.50
C PRO A 596 -3.06 -20.89 -25.13
N GLN A 597 -3.88 -20.49 -26.09
CA GLN A 597 -5.30 -20.12 -25.87
C GLN A 597 -6.19 -21.37 -25.65
N THR A 598 -5.76 -22.26 -24.77
CA THR A 598 -6.35 -23.59 -24.53
C THR A 598 -7.72 -23.54 -23.86
N LEU A 599 -8.06 -22.40 -23.23
CA LEU A 599 -9.34 -22.18 -22.55
C LEU A 599 -10.26 -21.20 -23.30
N ALA A 600 -9.95 -20.90 -24.58
CA ALA A 600 -10.71 -19.94 -25.38
C ALA A 600 -12.19 -20.32 -25.46
N GLY A 601 -13.07 -19.34 -25.14
CA GLY A 601 -14.52 -19.50 -25.15
C GLY A 601 -15.13 -20.20 -23.94
N LEU A 602 -14.33 -20.68 -23.00
CA LEU A 602 -14.81 -21.35 -21.78
C LEU A 602 -14.95 -20.34 -20.61
N THR A 603 -16.03 -20.47 -19.86
CA THR A 603 -16.31 -19.68 -18.66
C THR A 603 -16.14 -20.54 -17.40
N PHE A 604 -15.26 -20.13 -16.51
CA PHE A 604 -14.97 -20.82 -15.26
C PHE A 604 -15.50 -20.02 -14.06
N VAL A 605 -15.97 -20.74 -13.05
CA VAL A 605 -16.20 -20.19 -11.71
C VAL A 605 -15.32 -20.97 -10.74
N VAL A 606 -14.52 -20.28 -9.95
CA VAL A 606 -13.62 -20.87 -8.97
C VAL A 606 -14.25 -20.81 -7.58
N THR A 607 -14.14 -21.90 -6.81
CA THR A 607 -14.63 -21.99 -5.43
C THR A 607 -13.75 -22.93 -4.59
N GLY A 608 -13.53 -22.58 -3.32
CA GLY A 608 -12.59 -23.29 -2.46
C GLY A 608 -11.14 -22.82 -2.63
N GLY A 609 -10.25 -23.30 -1.77
CA GLY A 609 -8.80 -23.07 -1.86
C GLY A 609 -8.17 -24.03 -2.87
N LEU A 610 -7.38 -23.53 -3.80
CA LEU A 610 -6.58 -24.33 -4.72
C LEU A 610 -5.16 -24.51 -4.18
N GLU A 611 -4.54 -25.65 -4.42
CA GLU A 611 -3.18 -25.94 -3.93
C GLU A 611 -2.10 -25.17 -4.67
N SER A 612 -2.22 -25.04 -6.01
CA SER A 612 -1.19 -24.45 -6.87
C SER A 612 -1.55 -23.08 -7.41
N PHE A 613 -2.71 -22.53 -7.09
CA PHE A 613 -3.16 -21.24 -7.59
C PHE A 613 -3.75 -20.39 -6.49
N THR A 614 -3.35 -19.13 -6.43
CA THR A 614 -4.10 -18.11 -5.69
C THR A 614 -5.41 -17.79 -6.42
N ARG A 615 -6.36 -17.17 -5.75
CA ARG A 615 -7.67 -16.84 -6.35
C ARG A 615 -7.55 -15.86 -7.52
N ASP A 616 -6.61 -14.92 -7.44
CA ASP A 616 -6.36 -13.97 -8.52
C ASP A 616 -5.45 -14.61 -9.58
N GLY A 617 -4.44 -15.38 -9.18
CA GLY A 617 -3.57 -16.13 -10.09
C GLY A 617 -4.33 -17.15 -10.93
N ILE A 618 -5.34 -17.83 -10.39
CA ILE A 618 -6.20 -18.71 -11.20
C ILE A 618 -7.06 -17.90 -12.19
N SER A 619 -7.55 -16.73 -11.78
CA SER A 619 -8.31 -15.86 -12.69
C SER A 619 -7.43 -15.31 -13.81
N GLU A 620 -6.19 -14.91 -13.49
CA GLU A 620 -5.18 -14.50 -14.48
C GLU A 620 -4.79 -15.66 -15.39
N THR A 621 -4.60 -16.87 -14.85
CA THR A 621 -4.30 -18.07 -15.64
C THR A 621 -5.43 -18.39 -16.62
N ILE A 622 -6.69 -18.38 -16.13
CA ILE A 622 -7.87 -18.61 -16.98
C ILE A 622 -7.92 -17.56 -18.10
N THR A 623 -7.76 -16.28 -17.76
CA THR A 623 -7.83 -15.18 -18.72
C THR A 623 -6.64 -15.19 -19.69
N GLY A 624 -5.43 -15.46 -19.19
CA GLY A 624 -4.22 -15.56 -20.00
C GLY A 624 -4.29 -16.69 -21.05
N HIS A 625 -5.03 -17.77 -20.77
CA HIS A 625 -5.29 -18.87 -21.70
C HIS A 625 -6.58 -18.70 -22.52
N GLY A 626 -7.18 -17.49 -22.56
CA GLY A 626 -8.34 -17.15 -23.36
C GLY A 626 -9.69 -17.51 -22.76
N GLY A 627 -9.72 -18.00 -21.52
CA GLY A 627 -10.96 -18.30 -20.79
C GLY A 627 -11.54 -17.07 -20.10
N LYS A 628 -12.75 -17.19 -19.55
CA LYS A 628 -13.44 -16.19 -18.75
C LYS A 628 -13.62 -16.64 -17.32
N ALA A 629 -13.06 -15.90 -16.36
CA ALA A 629 -13.30 -16.12 -14.92
C ALA A 629 -14.54 -15.33 -14.49
N ALA A 630 -15.56 -16.02 -13.94
CA ALA A 630 -16.80 -15.42 -13.46
C ALA A 630 -16.95 -15.56 -11.94
N SER A 631 -17.56 -14.57 -11.31
CA SER A 631 -17.75 -14.53 -9.85
C SER A 631 -18.92 -15.38 -9.35
N ALA A 632 -19.89 -15.72 -10.21
CA ALA A 632 -21.11 -16.44 -9.85
C ALA A 632 -21.44 -17.55 -10.86
N VAL A 633 -21.93 -18.71 -10.34
CA VAL A 633 -22.37 -19.85 -11.16
C VAL A 633 -23.69 -19.51 -11.84
N SER A 634 -23.77 -19.75 -13.15
CA SER A 634 -24.96 -19.56 -13.98
C SER A 634 -25.03 -20.66 -15.06
N LYS A 635 -26.11 -20.73 -15.83
CA LYS A 635 -26.22 -21.64 -16.98
C LYS A 635 -25.21 -21.38 -18.11
N LYS A 636 -24.49 -20.25 -18.06
CA LYS A 636 -23.41 -19.87 -19.00
C LYS A 636 -22.02 -20.25 -18.48
N THR A 637 -21.93 -20.91 -17.32
CA THR A 637 -20.69 -21.39 -16.76
C THR A 637 -20.39 -22.78 -17.30
N ASP A 638 -19.21 -22.96 -17.94
CA ASP A 638 -18.81 -24.22 -18.54
C ASP A 638 -18.21 -25.17 -17.50
N TYR A 639 -17.44 -24.63 -16.57
CA TYR A 639 -16.82 -25.42 -15.48
C TYR A 639 -16.84 -24.67 -14.16
N VAL A 640 -17.07 -25.42 -13.08
CA VAL A 640 -16.77 -24.96 -11.72
C VAL A 640 -15.53 -25.66 -11.21
N LEU A 641 -14.44 -24.92 -11.08
CA LEU A 641 -13.19 -25.41 -10.50
C LEU A 641 -13.28 -25.39 -8.98
N VAL A 642 -13.14 -26.55 -8.36
CA VAL A 642 -13.35 -26.77 -6.95
C VAL A 642 -12.03 -27.14 -6.29
N GLY A 643 -11.65 -26.39 -5.27
CA GLY A 643 -10.56 -26.69 -4.35
C GLY A 643 -11.08 -27.19 -3.00
N THR A 644 -10.25 -27.13 -1.97
CA THR A 644 -10.60 -27.47 -0.59
C THR A 644 -11.67 -26.52 -0.05
N ASP A 645 -12.59 -27.02 0.75
CA ASP A 645 -13.70 -26.27 1.38
C ASP A 645 -14.55 -25.46 0.39
N PRO A 646 -15.15 -26.09 -0.63
CA PRO A 646 -15.98 -25.42 -1.60
C PRO A 646 -17.25 -24.88 -0.95
N GLY A 647 -17.45 -23.56 -1.00
CA GLY A 647 -18.64 -22.89 -0.46
C GLY A 647 -19.92 -23.16 -1.26
N SER A 648 -20.94 -22.32 -1.08
CA SER A 648 -22.28 -22.43 -1.69
C SER A 648 -22.28 -22.53 -3.23
N LYS A 649 -21.18 -22.18 -3.91
CA LYS A 649 -21.06 -22.26 -5.36
C LYS A 649 -21.05 -23.69 -5.89
N LEU A 650 -20.50 -24.66 -5.12
CA LEU A 650 -20.54 -26.08 -5.48
C LEU A 650 -21.98 -26.61 -5.51
N ALA A 651 -22.73 -26.35 -4.46
CA ALA A 651 -24.15 -26.74 -4.41
C ALA A 651 -24.97 -26.12 -5.55
N LYS A 652 -24.66 -24.86 -5.91
CA LYS A 652 -25.30 -24.18 -7.03
C LYS A 652 -24.91 -24.74 -8.38
N ALA A 653 -23.63 -25.17 -8.56
CA ALA A 653 -23.17 -25.86 -9.75
C ALA A 653 -23.93 -27.17 -9.95
N GLN A 654 -24.02 -27.99 -8.90
CA GLN A 654 -24.75 -29.26 -8.91
C GLN A 654 -26.23 -29.06 -9.24
N ALA A 655 -26.89 -28.06 -8.64
CA ALA A 655 -28.29 -27.72 -8.91
C ALA A 655 -28.55 -27.26 -10.35
N LEU A 656 -27.57 -26.63 -11.00
CA LEU A 656 -27.67 -26.16 -12.38
C LEU A 656 -27.10 -27.15 -13.41
N GLY A 657 -26.56 -28.30 -12.96
CA GLY A 657 -25.96 -29.30 -13.85
C GLY A 657 -24.65 -28.83 -14.50
N VAL A 658 -23.95 -27.84 -13.90
CA VAL A 658 -22.66 -27.35 -14.43
C VAL A 658 -21.55 -28.31 -14.05
N PRO A 659 -20.68 -28.73 -14.98
CA PRO A 659 -19.56 -29.61 -14.73
C PRO A 659 -18.62 -29.08 -13.63
N VAL A 660 -18.30 -29.94 -12.68
CA VAL A 660 -17.38 -29.63 -11.59
C VAL A 660 -16.07 -30.34 -11.85
N ILE A 661 -14.95 -29.59 -11.80
CA ILE A 661 -13.60 -30.10 -12.03
C ILE A 661 -12.69 -29.76 -10.82
N ASP A 662 -11.71 -30.61 -10.60
CA ASP A 662 -10.62 -30.34 -9.65
C ASP A 662 -9.44 -29.63 -10.31
N GLU A 663 -8.43 -29.29 -9.52
CA GLU A 663 -7.23 -28.61 -9.98
C GLU A 663 -6.40 -29.49 -10.95
N ALA A 664 -6.39 -30.79 -10.77
CA ALA A 664 -5.68 -31.71 -11.66
C ALA A 664 -6.30 -31.71 -13.07
N ARG A 665 -7.64 -31.74 -13.14
CA ARG A 665 -8.36 -31.66 -14.42
C ARG A 665 -8.21 -30.28 -15.05
N PHE A 666 -8.19 -29.21 -14.27
CA PHE A 666 -7.93 -27.87 -14.77
C PHE A 666 -6.54 -27.76 -15.42
N LYS A 667 -5.49 -28.30 -14.78
CA LYS A 667 -4.14 -28.35 -15.33
C LYS A 667 -4.06 -29.15 -16.65
N GLN A 668 -4.88 -30.19 -16.79
CA GLN A 668 -4.98 -30.90 -18.07
C GLN A 668 -5.57 -30.00 -19.17
N LEU A 669 -6.65 -29.25 -18.86
CA LEU A 669 -7.25 -28.29 -19.79
C LEU A 669 -6.26 -27.18 -20.19
N LEU A 670 -5.44 -26.67 -19.26
CA LEU A 670 -4.38 -25.72 -19.57
C LEU A 670 -3.37 -26.26 -20.58
N ASN A 671 -3.07 -27.55 -20.53
CA ASN A 671 -2.17 -28.22 -21.45
C ASN A 671 -2.85 -28.69 -22.77
N GLY A 672 -4.10 -28.31 -23.02
CA GLY A 672 -4.86 -28.67 -24.21
C GLY A 672 -5.32 -30.12 -24.26
N LEU A 673 -5.31 -30.82 -23.13
CA LEU A 673 -5.83 -32.17 -22.98
C LEU A 673 -7.32 -32.13 -22.69
N ALA A 674 -8.16 -32.17 -23.69
CA ALA A 674 -9.63 -32.14 -23.62
C ALA A 674 -10.25 -33.36 -22.92
#